data_c8ab71f514b2de41e9ea70f966d2990a
#
_entry.id   c8ab71f514b2de41e9ea70f966d2990a
#
_cell.length_a   1.000
_cell.length_b   1.000
_cell.length_c   1.000
_cell.angle_alpha   90.00
_cell.angle_beta   90.00
_cell.angle_gamma   90.00
#
_symmetry.space_group_name_H-M   'P 1'
#
loop_
_entity.id
_entity.type
_entity.pdbx_description
1 polymer ?
#
loop_
_entity_poly.entity_id
_entity_poly.type
_entity_poly.pdbx_seq_one_letter_code
_entity_poly.pdbx_strand_id
1 'polypeptide(L)'
;MTLNELSLGQSATVTQVGGEGALRQHILDMGLLPGVVVTLEKYAPMGDPMELTVHSYQLTLRKADAAQIEISPRLPHEEHETFEALEPIEVCHMVEHPGLGEEGPRYHTSTARPGKKRLTFALAGNQNSGKTTLFNQLTGSNQHVGNFPGVTVDRKDGQIRGYANATVTDLPGIYSLSPYTSEELVSRQFILGQHPDGIINIVDATNIERNLYLTMQLMELDIPVVLALNMMDEVDGNGGTVRINVMEQLLGIPVIPISAMKGEGVDELVRHAIHVALYQEKPTRQDFCSATEHGGAVHRCLHSIMHFIEDHAQQARLPLRFAASKLIEGDDLVAQALGLTQNERETVEHILCQMEQERGLDRCAAIADMRYSYIRRVAQQAVVKPRESKERRRSRRIDRVLTGRWTALPAFLGIMALVFYLTFNTIGAWMQELLEQGIEWFTAFTDATLTRWDIAPSVQSLVIDGIYSGVGTVLVFLPLIVCLFFFLSLLEDSGYMARIAFVMDKLLRRLGLSGRSIVPLLIGFGCSVPSVMASRTLPSDRDRKMTILLTPFMSCTAKIPIYAFFTAAFFPQHATMVMMGLYVTGIVVGILTALVLKRTLFRGEAVPFVMELPNYRLPVARNVLRLLWDKARDFLQRAFTVIFLASIVIWFLQTFDFHMQMVPREAAHESMLAQLSSLVAPLFRPLGFGDWRIVTALVSGFLAKEVVVSTLSTLFADVALTDVLTASTALCLLTFCLLYTPCVAAIATIRRELGSRWALFVVALQCTVAWLVAFLVSLVV
;
A
#
# COMPACT_ATOMS: atom_id res chain seq x y z
N MET A 1 -9.71 -6.13 34.43
CA MET A 1 -10.60 -5.96 33.27
C MET A 1 -9.72 -5.78 32.03
N THR A 2 -10.09 -6.38 30.93
CA THR A 2 -9.32 -6.24 29.70
C THR A 2 -9.95 -5.21 28.75
N LEU A 3 -9.16 -4.62 27.88
CA LEU A 3 -9.57 -3.51 27.01
C LEU A 3 -10.74 -3.89 26.07
N ASN A 4 -10.86 -5.16 25.68
CA ASN A 4 -11.96 -5.65 24.85
C ASN A 4 -13.32 -5.68 25.58
N GLU A 5 -13.34 -5.55 26.92
CA GLU A 5 -14.54 -5.52 27.77
C GLU A 5 -15.04 -4.09 28.01
N LEU A 6 -14.30 -3.06 27.56
CA LEU A 6 -14.67 -1.66 27.73
C LEU A 6 -15.96 -1.35 26.96
N SER A 7 -16.89 -0.63 27.57
CA SER A 7 -18.14 -0.23 26.92
C SER A 7 -17.96 1.01 26.04
N LEU A 8 -18.83 1.16 25.04
CA LEU A 8 -18.82 2.29 24.12
C LEU A 8 -18.91 3.64 24.85
N GLY A 9 -18.02 4.55 24.54
CA GLY A 9 -17.93 5.88 25.14
C GLY A 9 -17.29 5.93 26.52
N GLN A 10 -16.87 4.78 27.07
CA GLN A 10 -16.18 4.75 28.37
C GLN A 10 -14.68 4.94 28.19
N SER A 11 -14.08 5.58 29.19
CA SER A 11 -12.63 5.77 29.30
C SER A 11 -12.08 4.87 30.42
N ALA A 12 -10.87 4.35 30.21
CA ALA A 12 -10.14 3.57 31.18
C ALA A 12 -8.66 3.87 31.11
N THR A 13 -7.94 3.60 32.18
CA THR A 13 -6.48 3.73 32.23
C THR A 13 -5.86 2.37 31.98
N VAL A 14 -4.91 2.29 31.05
CA VAL A 14 -4.13 1.08 30.77
C VAL A 14 -3.25 0.77 32.00
N THR A 15 -3.34 -0.44 32.52
CA THR A 15 -2.50 -0.89 33.65
C THR A 15 -1.33 -1.74 33.15
N GLN A 16 -1.57 -2.59 32.16
CA GLN A 16 -0.53 -3.45 31.61
C GLN A 16 -0.82 -3.78 30.14
N VAL A 17 0.23 -3.81 29.30
CA VAL A 17 0.17 -4.31 27.92
C VAL A 17 0.83 -5.67 27.89
N GLY A 18 0.01 -6.71 27.75
CA GLY A 18 0.45 -8.10 27.65
C GLY A 18 0.85 -8.50 26.23
N GLY A 19 1.13 -9.78 26.04
CA GLY A 19 1.62 -10.34 24.78
C GLY A 19 3.14 -10.31 24.68
N GLU A 20 3.68 -10.84 23.60
CA GLU A 20 5.13 -10.93 23.34
C GLU A 20 5.47 -10.55 21.89
N GLY A 21 6.75 -10.26 21.65
CA GLY A 21 7.29 -10.06 20.32
C GLY A 21 6.93 -8.72 19.65
N ALA A 22 7.07 -8.68 18.33
CA ALA A 22 7.00 -7.46 17.55
C ALA A 22 5.63 -6.74 17.57
N LEU A 23 4.51 -7.46 17.75
CA LEU A 23 3.18 -6.84 17.87
C LEU A 23 3.06 -6.02 19.15
N ARG A 24 3.51 -6.57 20.27
CA ARG A 24 3.50 -5.86 21.55
C ARG A 24 4.34 -4.59 21.49
N GLN A 25 5.54 -4.70 20.95
CA GLN A 25 6.42 -3.54 20.73
C GLN A 25 5.72 -2.48 19.87
N HIS A 26 5.07 -2.90 18.78
CA HIS A 26 4.33 -1.98 17.92
C HIS A 26 3.17 -1.29 18.65
N ILE A 27 2.43 -1.98 19.52
CA ILE A 27 1.36 -1.38 20.35
C ILE A 27 1.94 -0.33 21.31
N LEU A 28 3.08 -0.61 21.93
CA LEU A 28 3.80 0.35 22.81
C LEU A 28 4.31 1.55 22.01
N ASP A 29 4.92 1.33 20.85
CA ASP A 29 5.40 2.37 19.93
C ASP A 29 4.25 3.28 19.45
N MET A 30 3.02 2.72 19.40
CA MET A 30 1.78 3.43 19.11
C MET A 30 1.23 4.21 20.31
N GLY A 31 1.91 4.25 21.46
CA GLY A 31 1.54 5.03 22.63
C GLY A 31 0.49 4.41 23.55
N LEU A 32 0.17 3.14 23.38
CA LEU A 32 -0.61 2.38 24.37
C LEU A 32 0.33 1.91 25.48
N LEU A 33 0.46 2.72 26.51
CA LEU A 33 1.39 2.51 27.63
C LEU A 33 0.64 2.38 28.95
N PRO A 34 1.21 1.69 29.94
CA PRO A 34 0.70 1.75 31.30
C PRO A 34 0.56 3.20 31.80
N GLY A 35 -0.56 3.54 32.40
CA GLY A 35 -0.89 4.90 32.84
C GLY A 35 -1.60 5.77 31.80
N VAL A 36 -1.68 5.36 30.54
CA VAL A 36 -2.36 6.12 29.46
C VAL A 36 -3.88 5.89 29.50
N VAL A 37 -4.62 6.99 29.32
CA VAL A 37 -6.08 6.95 29.23
C VAL A 37 -6.51 6.61 27.81
N VAL A 38 -7.36 5.59 27.67
CA VAL A 38 -7.95 5.17 26.40
C VAL A 38 -9.47 5.30 26.46
N THR A 39 -10.07 5.78 25.37
CA THR A 39 -11.53 5.87 25.24
C THR A 39 -12.01 5.03 24.08
N LEU A 40 -13.01 4.18 24.29
CA LEU A 40 -13.62 3.40 23.20
C LEU A 40 -14.65 4.24 22.45
N GLU A 41 -14.33 4.63 21.23
CA GLU A 41 -15.21 5.46 20.39
C GLU A 41 -16.29 4.63 19.69
N LYS A 42 -15.92 3.55 19.03
CA LYS A 42 -16.84 2.66 18.33
C LYS A 42 -16.22 1.30 17.97
N TYR A 43 -17.08 0.38 17.59
CA TYR A 43 -16.68 -0.87 16.94
C TYR A 43 -16.90 -0.76 15.42
N ALA A 44 -16.13 -1.50 14.65
CA ALA A 44 -16.45 -1.76 13.25
C ALA A 44 -17.86 -2.36 13.12
N PRO A 45 -18.57 -2.20 11.99
CA PRO A 45 -19.95 -2.65 11.81
C PRO A 45 -20.20 -4.12 12.17
N MET A 46 -19.19 -4.97 11.97
CA MET A 46 -19.25 -6.39 12.34
C MET A 46 -18.80 -6.67 13.78
N GLY A 47 -18.58 -5.62 14.60
CA GLY A 47 -18.21 -5.70 16.02
C GLY A 47 -16.71 -5.92 16.28
N ASP A 48 -15.84 -5.93 15.26
CA ASP A 48 -14.38 -6.07 15.32
C ASP A 48 -13.79 -5.59 13.99
N PRO A 49 -12.73 -4.76 13.97
CA PRO A 49 -11.96 -4.22 15.10
C PRO A 49 -12.66 -3.10 15.88
N MET A 50 -12.03 -2.68 16.99
CA MET A 50 -12.45 -1.56 17.82
C MET A 50 -11.63 -0.31 17.48
N GLU A 51 -12.25 0.88 17.59
CA GLU A 51 -11.61 2.18 17.43
C GLU A 51 -11.49 2.86 18.79
N LEU A 52 -10.28 3.21 19.13
CA LEU A 52 -9.89 3.82 20.39
C LEU A 52 -9.37 5.23 20.15
N THR A 53 -9.67 6.15 21.05
CA THR A 53 -8.95 7.43 21.15
C THR A 53 -7.84 7.27 22.20
N VAL A 54 -6.62 7.50 21.77
CA VAL A 54 -5.39 7.49 22.61
C VAL A 54 -4.73 8.83 22.43
N HIS A 55 -4.44 9.55 23.50
CA HIS A 55 -3.93 10.93 23.43
C HIS A 55 -4.80 11.83 22.53
N SER A 56 -4.30 12.24 21.38
CA SER A 56 -5.01 13.12 20.41
C SER A 56 -5.37 12.45 19.09
N TYR A 57 -5.21 11.15 18.93
CA TYR A 57 -5.44 10.43 17.66
C TYR A 57 -6.31 9.18 17.83
N GLN A 58 -6.79 8.64 16.69
CA GLN A 58 -7.64 7.46 16.63
C GLN A 58 -6.81 6.25 16.22
N LEU A 59 -6.86 5.19 17.02
CA LEU A 59 -6.20 3.93 16.80
C LEU A 59 -7.22 2.81 16.64
N THR A 60 -7.03 1.93 15.66
CA THR A 60 -7.86 0.73 15.54
C THR A 60 -7.09 -0.49 16.02
N LEU A 61 -7.76 -1.32 16.82
CA LEU A 61 -7.19 -2.53 17.40
C LEU A 61 -8.19 -3.68 17.30
N ARG A 62 -7.73 -4.90 17.03
CA ARG A 62 -8.58 -6.08 17.07
C ARG A 62 -8.94 -6.43 18.50
N LYS A 63 -10.13 -7.00 18.70
CA LYS A 63 -10.56 -7.47 20.03
C LYS A 63 -9.64 -8.54 20.62
N ALA A 64 -9.05 -9.37 19.77
CA ALA A 64 -8.10 -10.39 20.21
C ALA A 64 -6.82 -9.77 20.80
N ASP A 65 -6.33 -8.68 20.17
CA ASP A 65 -5.15 -7.95 20.63
C ASP A 65 -5.50 -7.10 21.87
N ALA A 66 -6.70 -6.49 21.89
CA ALA A 66 -7.22 -5.73 23.03
C ALA A 66 -7.48 -6.62 24.27
N ALA A 67 -7.72 -7.90 24.09
CA ALA A 67 -7.87 -8.85 25.21
C ALA A 67 -6.56 -9.09 25.98
N GLN A 68 -5.42 -8.72 25.41
CA GLN A 68 -4.11 -8.81 26.06
C GLN A 68 -3.74 -7.55 26.83
N ILE A 69 -4.56 -6.49 26.76
CA ILE A 69 -4.30 -5.20 27.41
C ILE A 69 -5.19 -5.10 28.63
N GLU A 70 -4.58 -4.99 29.81
CA GLU A 70 -5.30 -4.82 31.07
C GLU A 70 -5.59 -3.33 31.32
N ILE A 71 -6.79 -3.05 31.81
CA ILE A 71 -7.26 -1.69 32.09
C ILE A 71 -7.92 -1.59 33.46
N SER A 72 -7.86 -0.40 34.05
CA SER A 72 -8.64 0.00 35.22
C SER A 72 -9.72 0.99 34.79
N PRO A 73 -11.01 0.73 35.09
CA PRO A 73 -12.08 1.68 34.78
C PRO A 73 -11.84 3.02 35.49
N ARG A 74 -12.01 4.12 34.77
CA ARG A 74 -11.93 5.48 35.34
C ARG A 74 -13.31 5.87 35.86
N LEU A 75 -13.38 6.34 37.09
CA LEU A 75 -14.63 6.84 37.66
C LEU A 75 -15.00 8.20 37.07
N PRO A 76 -16.30 8.53 36.85
CA PRO A 76 -16.74 9.76 36.19
C PRO A 76 -16.30 11.08 36.86
N HIS A 77 -15.84 11.03 38.09
CA HIS A 77 -15.39 12.22 38.84
C HIS A 77 -13.89 12.56 38.68
N GLU A 78 -13.11 11.72 37.98
CA GLU A 78 -11.68 12.00 37.73
C GLU A 78 -11.42 12.76 36.43
N GLU A 79 -12.42 13.50 35.88
CA GLU A 79 -12.29 14.26 34.64
C GLU A 79 -11.38 15.50 34.72
N HIS A 80 -11.04 15.91 35.92
CA HIS A 80 -9.93 16.89 36.10
C HIS A 80 -8.66 16.08 36.32
N GLU A 81 -7.95 15.76 35.22
CA GLU A 81 -6.51 15.57 35.36
C GLU A 81 -5.95 16.78 36.07
N THR A 82 -5.60 16.66 37.34
CA THR A 82 -4.46 17.35 37.87
C THR A 82 -3.30 16.87 37.02
N PHE A 83 -3.04 17.59 35.91
CA PHE A 83 -1.76 17.53 35.24
C PHE A 83 -0.77 17.90 36.35
N GLU A 84 -0.12 16.89 36.96
CA GLU A 84 1.10 17.13 37.67
C GLU A 84 1.94 17.96 36.71
N ALA A 85 2.25 19.18 37.07
CA ALA A 85 3.06 20.09 36.28
C ALA A 85 4.39 19.35 36.07
N LEU A 86 4.52 18.69 34.90
CA LEU A 86 5.76 18.00 34.55
C LEU A 86 6.88 19.03 34.70
N GLU A 87 7.94 18.66 35.40
CA GLU A 87 9.09 19.54 35.57
C GLU A 87 9.51 20.08 34.18
N PRO A 88 9.67 21.41 34.03
CA PRO A 88 10.06 21.97 32.74
C PRO A 88 11.39 21.36 32.32
N ILE A 89 11.51 21.02 31.06
CA ILE A 89 12.77 20.55 30.49
C ILE A 89 13.76 21.74 30.66
N GLU A 90 14.91 21.51 31.28
CA GLU A 90 15.99 22.48 31.27
C GLU A 90 16.31 22.81 29.81
N VAL A 91 16.03 24.06 29.43
CA VAL A 91 16.38 24.58 28.12
C VAL A 91 17.90 24.62 28.10
N CYS A 92 18.53 23.74 27.33
CA CYS A 92 19.91 23.98 26.94
C CYS A 92 19.91 25.38 26.33
N HIS A 93 20.76 26.30 26.83
CA HIS A 93 20.93 27.62 26.25
C HIS A 93 21.43 27.49 24.80
N MET A 94 20.58 26.98 23.93
CA MET A 94 20.77 27.08 22.51
C MET A 94 20.39 28.49 22.12
N VAL A 95 21.31 29.12 21.52
CA VAL A 95 21.13 30.41 20.90
C VAL A 95 20.00 30.33 19.90
N GLU A 96 19.23 31.40 19.77
CA GLU A 96 18.23 31.58 18.72
C GLU A 96 18.71 31.00 17.40
N HIS A 97 17.81 30.32 16.71
CA HIS A 97 18.08 29.77 15.38
C HIS A 97 18.75 30.83 14.51
N PRO A 98 20.01 30.67 14.05
CA PRO A 98 20.59 31.64 13.17
C PRO A 98 19.79 31.63 11.89
N GLY A 99 19.18 32.74 11.52
CA GLY A 99 18.64 32.90 10.18
C GLY A 99 19.72 32.54 9.17
N LEU A 100 19.35 31.86 8.09
CA LEU A 100 20.31 31.55 7.01
C LEU A 100 20.85 32.86 6.43
N GLY A 101 22.09 33.19 6.74
CA GLY A 101 22.76 34.43 6.34
C GLY A 101 23.40 35.21 7.47
N GLU A 102 23.22 34.80 8.72
CA GLU A 102 23.98 35.37 9.84
C GLU A 102 25.29 34.61 10.01
N GLU A 103 26.39 35.30 9.79
CA GLU A 103 27.75 34.84 10.07
C GLU A 103 27.94 34.66 11.61
N GLY A 104 27.67 33.44 12.10
CA GLY A 104 27.91 33.12 13.50
C GLY A 104 28.28 31.65 13.70
N PRO A 105 29.27 31.34 14.55
CA PRO A 105 29.79 29.97 14.75
C PRO A 105 28.87 29.07 15.59
N ARG A 106 27.58 29.33 15.64
CA ARG A 106 26.68 28.85 16.71
C ARG A 106 26.14 27.43 16.53
N TYR A 107 26.22 26.87 15.31
CA TYR A 107 25.81 25.49 15.00
C TYR A 107 26.93 24.65 14.40
N HIS A 108 28.08 25.21 14.14
CA HIS A 108 29.18 24.49 13.50
C HIS A 108 29.95 23.66 14.51
N THR A 109 29.62 22.41 14.67
CA THR A 109 30.41 21.42 15.41
C THR A 109 31.62 20.93 14.63
N SER A 110 31.65 21.17 13.30
CA SER A 110 32.75 20.77 12.42
C SER A 110 32.95 21.80 11.29
N THR A 111 34.14 21.86 10.74
CA THR A 111 34.42 22.61 9.50
C THR A 111 33.62 22.01 8.36
N ALA A 112 33.01 22.87 7.52
CA ALA A 112 32.33 22.44 6.30
C ALA A 112 33.19 21.43 5.55
N ARG A 113 32.60 20.36 5.05
CA ARG A 113 33.29 19.41 4.16
C ARG A 113 33.36 19.98 2.73
N PRO A 114 34.33 20.88 2.40
CA PRO A 114 34.46 21.41 1.08
C PRO A 114 34.98 20.29 0.19
N GLY A 115 34.12 19.73 -0.65
CA GLY A 115 34.52 18.71 -1.62
C GLY A 115 33.58 17.52 -1.79
N LYS A 116 32.57 17.36 -0.97
CA LYS A 116 31.55 16.32 -1.22
C LYS A 116 30.70 16.74 -2.43
N LYS A 117 30.99 16.15 -3.58
CA LYS A 117 30.35 16.49 -4.87
C LYS A 117 28.85 16.15 -4.92
N ARG A 118 28.34 15.27 -4.05
CA ARG A 118 26.94 14.88 -4.00
C ARG A 118 26.48 14.71 -2.55
N LEU A 119 25.34 15.29 -2.22
CA LEU A 119 24.64 15.10 -0.95
C LEU A 119 23.48 14.13 -1.14
N THR A 120 23.28 13.26 -0.16
CA THR A 120 22.20 12.28 -0.15
C THR A 120 21.32 12.50 1.08
N PHE A 121 20.01 12.59 0.85
CA PHE A 121 19.03 12.77 1.91
C PHE A 121 18.05 11.61 1.96
N ALA A 122 17.67 11.21 3.17
CA ALA A 122 16.55 10.31 3.41
C ALA A 122 15.33 11.14 3.84
N LEU A 123 14.20 10.97 3.16
CA LEU A 123 12.94 11.56 3.58
C LEU A 123 12.18 10.52 4.42
N ALA A 124 12.08 10.76 5.72
CA ALA A 124 11.45 9.87 6.68
C ALA A 124 10.23 10.54 7.34
N GLY A 125 9.26 9.75 7.75
CA GLY A 125 8.07 10.24 8.46
C GLY A 125 6.95 9.21 8.52
N ASN A 126 5.96 9.50 9.34
CA ASN A 126 4.82 8.61 9.55
C ASN A 126 3.96 8.46 8.29
N GLN A 127 3.14 7.43 8.25
CA GLN A 127 2.10 7.32 7.23
C GLN A 127 1.15 8.54 7.36
N ASN A 128 0.70 9.07 6.23
CA ASN A 128 -0.19 10.24 6.12
C ASN A 128 0.38 11.60 6.60
N SER A 129 1.67 11.70 6.94
CA SER A 129 2.32 12.98 7.31
C SER A 129 2.52 13.96 6.14
N GLY A 130 2.21 13.55 4.90
CA GLY A 130 2.40 14.35 3.68
C GLY A 130 3.74 14.12 2.97
N LYS A 131 4.44 13.03 3.28
CA LYS A 131 5.76 12.68 2.76
C LYS A 131 5.84 12.68 1.24
N THR A 132 4.95 11.96 0.56
CA THR A 132 4.92 11.89 -0.91
C THR A 132 4.62 13.26 -1.55
N THR A 133 3.79 14.09 -0.89
CA THR A 133 3.53 15.46 -1.35
C THR A 133 4.78 16.31 -1.26
N LEU A 134 5.51 16.24 -0.13
CA LEU A 134 6.77 16.95 0.05
C LEU A 134 7.83 16.46 -0.95
N PHE A 135 7.97 15.14 -1.13
CA PHE A 135 8.90 14.57 -2.11
C PHE A 135 8.64 15.10 -3.53
N ASN A 136 7.38 15.19 -3.93
CA ASN A 136 6.97 15.74 -5.21
C ASN A 136 7.29 17.24 -5.34
N GLN A 137 7.19 18.01 -4.26
CA GLN A 137 7.59 19.43 -4.26
C GLN A 137 9.11 19.58 -4.38
N LEU A 138 9.87 18.77 -3.64
CA LEU A 138 11.33 18.78 -3.65
C LEU A 138 11.92 18.40 -5.01
N THR A 139 11.37 17.37 -5.68
CA THR A 139 12.01 16.74 -6.85
C THR A 139 11.37 17.12 -8.19
N GLY A 140 10.12 17.50 -8.20
CA GLY A 140 9.39 17.81 -9.44
C GLY A 140 9.22 16.59 -10.35
N SER A 141 9.69 16.70 -11.60
CA SER A 141 9.62 15.63 -12.61
C SER A 141 10.85 14.71 -12.62
N ASN A 142 11.91 15.05 -11.87
CA ASN A 142 13.18 14.32 -11.88
C ASN A 142 13.17 13.20 -10.83
N GLN A 143 12.39 12.15 -11.08
CA GLN A 143 12.24 11.01 -10.18
C GLN A 143 12.61 9.71 -10.88
N HIS A 144 13.32 8.84 -10.15
CA HIS A 144 13.58 7.46 -10.54
C HIS A 144 12.81 6.53 -9.62
N VAL A 145 12.00 5.66 -10.20
CA VAL A 145 11.22 4.66 -9.46
C VAL A 145 11.85 3.29 -9.66
N GLY A 146 12.17 2.62 -8.59
CA GLY A 146 12.70 1.26 -8.54
C GLY A 146 12.18 0.53 -7.32
N ASN A 147 12.77 -0.59 -6.97
CA ASN A 147 12.49 -1.28 -5.71
C ASN A 147 13.73 -1.24 -4.82
N PHE A 148 13.53 -1.27 -3.51
CA PHE A 148 14.65 -1.48 -2.59
C PHE A 148 15.25 -2.88 -2.80
N PRO A 149 16.58 -3.04 -2.68
CA PRO A 149 17.24 -4.32 -2.91
C PRO A 149 16.66 -5.45 -2.05
N GLY A 150 16.30 -6.57 -2.68
CA GLY A 150 15.83 -7.78 -1.99
C GLY A 150 14.37 -7.76 -1.50
N VAL A 151 13.65 -6.69 -1.70
CA VAL A 151 12.24 -6.54 -1.29
C VAL A 151 11.40 -5.88 -2.39
N THR A 152 10.08 -6.02 -2.28
CA THR A 152 9.11 -5.50 -3.25
C THR A 152 8.56 -4.12 -2.87
N VAL A 153 9.26 -3.40 -2.00
CA VAL A 153 8.91 -2.04 -1.58
C VAL A 153 9.46 -1.06 -2.62
N ASP A 154 8.61 -0.15 -3.09
CA ASP A 154 8.99 0.86 -4.08
C ASP A 154 10.01 1.84 -3.49
N ARG A 155 11.08 2.09 -4.23
CA ARG A 155 12.10 3.11 -3.96
C ARG A 155 11.92 4.26 -4.94
N LYS A 156 11.84 5.47 -4.43
CA LYS A 156 11.80 6.69 -5.24
C LYS A 156 12.97 7.57 -4.89
N ASP A 157 13.83 7.80 -5.85
CA ASP A 157 14.94 8.72 -5.75
C ASP A 157 14.69 9.94 -6.64
N GLY A 158 15.07 11.13 -6.20
CA GLY A 158 14.92 12.33 -7.00
C GLY A 158 15.98 13.38 -6.69
N GLN A 159 16.31 14.20 -7.69
CA GLN A 159 17.15 15.37 -7.51
C GLN A 159 16.35 16.51 -6.89
N ILE A 160 16.91 17.20 -5.89
CA ILE A 160 16.28 18.38 -5.30
C ILE A 160 16.35 19.54 -6.30
N ARG A 161 15.22 20.20 -6.52
CA ARG A 161 15.13 21.36 -7.41
C ARG A 161 16.07 22.48 -6.98
N GLY A 162 16.78 23.08 -7.92
CA GLY A 162 17.74 24.14 -7.64
C GLY A 162 19.11 23.65 -7.14
N TYR A 163 19.25 22.37 -6.81
CA TYR A 163 20.48 21.79 -6.26
C TYR A 163 20.84 20.49 -6.98
N ALA A 164 21.54 20.61 -8.09
CA ALA A 164 21.93 19.46 -8.94
C ALA A 164 22.76 18.39 -8.21
N ASN A 165 23.43 18.76 -7.13
CA ASN A 165 24.28 17.87 -6.35
C ASN A 165 23.57 17.24 -5.14
N ALA A 166 22.29 17.52 -4.91
CA ALA A 166 21.51 16.98 -3.81
C ALA A 166 20.43 16.01 -4.31
N THR A 167 20.44 14.79 -3.76
CA THR A 167 19.44 13.76 -4.05
C THR A 167 18.67 13.40 -2.80
N VAL A 168 17.38 13.14 -2.94
CA VAL A 168 16.52 12.67 -1.84
C VAL A 168 15.90 11.34 -2.21
N THR A 169 15.91 10.41 -1.25
CA THR A 169 15.23 9.11 -1.33
C THR A 169 13.98 9.15 -0.47
N ASP A 170 12.81 8.86 -1.06
CA ASP A 170 11.54 8.72 -0.32
C ASP A 170 11.52 7.34 0.35
N LEU A 171 11.56 7.32 1.69
CA LEU A 171 11.43 6.11 2.47
C LEU A 171 9.94 5.76 2.68
N PRO A 172 9.59 4.49 2.85
CA PRO A 172 8.24 4.09 3.27
C PRO A 172 7.78 4.85 4.52
N GLY A 173 6.46 5.03 4.66
CA GLY A 173 5.88 5.61 5.87
C GLY A 173 5.99 4.65 7.04
N ILE A 174 6.72 5.02 8.07
CA ILE A 174 6.98 4.18 9.24
C ILE A 174 6.61 4.91 10.53
N TYR A 175 6.28 4.15 11.56
CA TYR A 175 5.96 4.70 12.87
C TYR A 175 7.12 4.58 13.85
N SER A 176 7.97 3.59 13.66
CA SER A 176 9.18 3.37 14.45
C SER A 176 10.26 2.70 13.61
N LEU A 177 11.47 2.61 14.14
CA LEU A 177 12.59 1.85 13.55
C LEU A 177 12.64 0.40 14.06
N SER A 178 11.57 -0.08 14.73
CA SER A 178 11.44 -1.47 15.16
C SER A 178 11.03 -2.35 13.98
N PRO A 179 11.60 -3.56 13.81
CA PRO A 179 11.40 -4.40 12.64
C PRO A 179 10.05 -5.16 12.68
N TYR A 180 8.92 -4.43 12.68
CA TYR A 180 7.59 -5.01 12.70
C TYR A 180 7.02 -5.27 11.31
N THR A 181 7.20 -4.32 10.39
CA THR A 181 6.77 -4.42 8.98
C THR A 181 7.97 -4.47 8.05
N SER A 182 7.75 -4.94 6.80
CA SER A 182 8.77 -4.87 5.75
C SER A 182 9.20 -3.44 5.42
N GLU A 183 8.28 -2.47 5.57
CA GLU A 183 8.52 -1.05 5.35
C GLU A 183 9.48 -0.46 6.40
N GLU A 184 9.29 -0.82 7.67
CA GLU A 184 10.16 -0.40 8.77
C GLU A 184 11.55 -1.02 8.65
N LEU A 185 11.61 -2.31 8.31
CA LEU A 185 12.88 -3.01 8.07
C LEU A 185 13.68 -2.36 6.93
N VAL A 186 13.01 -2.06 5.80
CA VAL A 186 13.65 -1.42 4.63
C VAL A 186 14.16 -0.02 4.97
N SER A 187 13.35 0.79 5.64
CA SER A 187 13.73 2.14 6.04
C SER A 187 14.94 2.14 6.98
N ARG A 188 14.93 1.24 7.97
CA ARG A 188 16.03 1.04 8.89
C ARG A 188 17.31 0.58 8.18
N GLN A 189 17.22 -0.43 7.31
CA GLN A 189 18.36 -0.93 6.54
C GLN A 189 18.94 0.14 5.60
N PHE A 190 18.09 0.96 5.01
CA PHE A 190 18.54 2.07 4.16
C PHE A 190 19.34 3.09 4.98
N ILE A 191 18.79 3.56 6.11
CA ILE A 191 19.43 4.60 6.92
C ILE A 191 20.75 4.09 7.51
N LEU A 192 20.76 2.89 8.10
CA LEU A 192 21.96 2.30 8.73
C LEU A 192 23.00 1.82 7.72
N GLY A 193 22.59 1.37 6.52
CA GLY A 193 23.51 0.81 5.52
C GLY A 193 24.02 1.83 4.51
N GLN A 194 23.21 2.82 4.12
CA GLN A 194 23.60 3.83 3.13
C GLN A 194 24.20 5.09 3.75
N HIS A 195 24.01 5.30 5.06
CA HIS A 195 24.49 6.47 5.80
C HIS A 195 24.24 7.78 5.03
N PRO A 196 22.96 8.22 4.86
CA PRO A 196 22.66 9.45 4.17
C PRO A 196 23.32 10.63 4.87
N ASP A 197 23.63 11.69 4.11
CA ASP A 197 24.28 12.90 4.65
C ASP A 197 23.37 13.72 5.56
N GLY A 198 22.06 13.52 5.42
CA GLY A 198 21.05 14.14 6.27
C GLY A 198 19.70 13.44 6.16
N ILE A 199 18.87 13.60 7.16
CA ILE A 199 17.50 13.10 7.22
C ILE A 199 16.55 14.30 7.23
N ILE A 200 15.60 14.34 6.30
CA ILE A 200 14.46 15.26 6.34
C ILE A 200 13.32 14.47 6.98
N ASN A 201 13.00 14.78 8.22
CA ASN A 201 11.93 14.12 8.95
C ASN A 201 10.65 14.95 8.86
N ILE A 202 9.62 14.43 8.20
CA ILE A 202 8.33 15.11 8.07
C ILE A 202 7.37 14.67 9.18
N VAL A 203 6.83 15.66 9.90
CA VAL A 203 5.95 15.51 11.06
C VAL A 203 4.63 16.21 10.78
N ASP A 204 3.51 15.54 11.04
CA ASP A 204 2.17 16.12 10.98
C ASP A 204 1.93 16.96 12.25
N ALA A 205 1.85 18.28 12.09
CA ALA A 205 1.61 19.23 13.18
C ALA A 205 0.23 19.06 13.85
N THR A 206 -0.73 18.43 13.19
CA THR A 206 -2.05 18.15 13.78
C THR A 206 -2.01 16.96 14.75
N ASN A 207 -1.00 16.07 14.63
CA ASN A 207 -0.79 14.87 15.45
C ASN A 207 0.65 14.77 15.94
N ILE A 208 1.15 15.86 16.53
CA ILE A 208 2.58 16.07 16.79
C ILE A 208 3.15 15.02 17.75
N GLU A 209 2.46 14.71 18.85
CA GLU A 209 2.93 13.80 19.89
C GLU A 209 3.27 12.42 19.33
N ARG A 210 2.42 11.92 18.45
CA ARG A 210 2.65 10.63 17.82
C ARG A 210 3.79 10.64 16.82
N ASN A 211 3.86 11.69 16.01
CA ASN A 211 4.88 11.79 14.96
C ASN A 211 6.29 12.00 15.55
N LEU A 212 6.42 12.68 16.67
CA LEU A 212 7.69 12.89 17.35
C LEU A 212 8.33 11.60 17.87
N TYR A 213 7.59 10.51 18.05
CA TYR A 213 8.16 9.25 18.50
C TYR A 213 9.21 8.71 17.51
N LEU A 214 8.92 8.75 16.20
CA LEU A 214 9.90 8.42 15.17
C LEU A 214 11.05 9.43 15.16
N THR A 215 10.75 10.72 15.31
CA THR A 215 11.77 11.78 15.36
C THR A 215 12.83 11.49 16.41
N MET A 216 12.42 11.10 17.62
CA MET A 216 13.36 10.76 18.69
C MET A 216 14.26 9.57 18.32
N GLN A 217 13.73 8.55 17.70
CA GLN A 217 14.53 7.40 17.22
C GLN A 217 15.51 7.79 16.10
N LEU A 218 15.11 8.72 15.21
CA LEU A 218 16.00 9.24 14.17
C LEU A 218 17.15 10.08 14.76
N MET A 219 16.88 10.81 15.81
CA MET A 219 17.90 11.61 16.52
C MET A 219 18.94 10.72 17.24
N GLU A 220 18.58 9.50 17.65
CA GLU A 220 19.51 8.52 18.23
C GLU A 220 20.52 7.95 17.21
N LEU A 221 20.30 8.17 15.88
CA LEU A 221 21.14 7.61 14.82
C LEU A 221 22.43 8.37 14.51
N ASP A 222 22.70 9.48 15.21
CA ASP A 222 23.89 10.31 15.03
C ASP A 222 24.09 10.83 13.58
N ILE A 223 23.00 11.01 12.85
CA ILE A 223 22.91 11.58 11.49
C ILE A 223 22.28 12.97 11.59
N PRO A 224 22.74 13.98 10.78
CA PRO A 224 22.08 15.28 10.71
C PRO A 224 20.58 15.16 10.40
N VAL A 225 19.72 15.79 11.21
CA VAL A 225 18.25 15.73 11.07
C VAL A 225 17.68 17.14 10.98
N VAL A 226 16.76 17.35 10.02
CA VAL A 226 15.92 18.55 9.96
C VAL A 226 14.46 18.12 10.06
N LEU A 227 13.69 18.76 10.93
CA LEU A 227 12.28 18.47 11.13
C LEU A 227 11.43 19.39 10.26
N ALA A 228 10.71 18.82 9.30
CA ALA A 228 9.72 19.49 8.48
C ALA A 228 8.34 19.38 9.16
N LEU A 229 7.91 20.43 9.83
CA LEU A 229 6.63 20.49 10.55
C LEU A 229 5.52 20.83 9.53
N ASN A 230 4.84 19.81 9.03
CA ASN A 230 3.86 19.92 7.94
C ASN A 230 2.44 20.17 8.46
N MET A 231 1.56 20.62 7.57
CA MET A 231 0.15 20.94 7.83
C MET A 231 -0.04 22.14 8.78
N MET A 232 0.90 23.06 8.78
CA MET A 232 0.79 24.28 9.58
C MET A 232 -0.43 25.11 9.21
N ASP A 233 -0.83 25.10 7.94
CA ASP A 233 -2.05 25.74 7.46
C ASP A 233 -3.35 25.16 8.10
N GLU A 234 -3.37 23.87 8.46
CA GLU A 234 -4.48 23.28 9.22
C GLU A 234 -4.44 23.71 10.70
N VAL A 235 -3.26 23.78 11.30
CA VAL A 235 -3.09 24.22 12.69
C VAL A 235 -3.54 25.68 12.85
N ASP A 236 -3.04 26.58 12.00
CA ASP A 236 -3.39 28.01 12.01
C ASP A 236 -4.86 28.22 11.68
N GLY A 237 -5.42 27.48 10.68
CA GLY A 237 -6.83 27.53 10.32
C GLY A 237 -7.80 27.09 11.43
N ASN A 238 -7.32 26.34 12.42
CA ASN A 238 -8.06 25.91 13.60
C ASN A 238 -7.81 26.80 14.82
N GLY A 239 -6.97 27.84 14.69
CA GLY A 239 -6.61 28.76 15.80
C GLY A 239 -5.63 28.16 16.80
N GLY A 240 -4.90 27.13 16.40
CA GLY A 240 -3.74 26.62 17.11
C GLY A 240 -2.47 27.35 16.69
N THR A 241 -1.39 27.15 17.43
CA THR A 241 -0.06 27.62 17.05
C THR A 241 1.01 26.72 17.63
N VAL A 242 2.17 26.66 16.97
CA VAL A 242 3.36 25.98 17.46
C VAL A 242 4.47 27.00 17.64
N ARG A 243 5.05 27.04 18.81
CA ARG A 243 6.21 27.88 19.12
C ARG A 243 7.46 27.22 18.56
N ILE A 244 7.80 27.52 17.31
CA ILE A 244 8.89 26.87 16.59
C ILE A 244 10.22 26.97 17.33
N ASN A 245 10.61 28.16 17.75
CA ASN A 245 11.88 28.39 18.49
C ASN A 245 11.97 27.58 19.79
N VAL A 246 10.86 27.46 20.52
CA VAL A 246 10.82 26.64 21.74
C VAL A 246 10.98 25.16 21.38
N MET A 247 10.30 24.69 20.31
CA MET A 247 10.42 23.31 19.85
C MET A 247 11.84 22.96 19.39
N GLU A 248 12.52 23.87 18.67
CA GLU A 248 13.92 23.72 18.27
C GLU A 248 14.84 23.59 19.47
N GLN A 249 14.68 24.46 20.45
CA GLN A 249 15.47 24.44 21.69
C GLN A 249 15.28 23.14 22.49
N LEU A 250 14.03 22.65 22.55
CA LEU A 250 13.72 21.42 23.26
C LEU A 250 14.22 20.17 22.51
N LEU A 251 14.09 20.13 21.19
CA LEU A 251 14.53 18.99 20.38
C LEU A 251 16.03 19.04 20.04
N GLY A 252 16.63 20.23 19.96
CA GLY A 252 18.02 20.38 19.55
C GLY A 252 18.29 20.08 18.09
N ILE A 253 17.30 20.27 17.22
CA ILE A 253 17.37 20.16 15.76
C ILE A 253 16.58 21.29 15.13
N PRO A 254 16.91 21.72 13.89
CA PRO A 254 16.13 22.72 13.16
C PRO A 254 14.70 22.24 12.90
N VAL A 255 13.72 23.11 13.12
CA VAL A 255 12.28 22.85 12.91
C VAL A 255 11.71 23.87 11.93
N ILE A 256 11.34 23.44 10.75
CA ILE A 256 10.86 24.30 9.68
C ILE A 256 9.35 24.10 9.48
N PRO A 257 8.52 25.13 9.75
CA PRO A 257 7.09 25.06 9.48
C PRO A 257 6.82 25.06 7.97
N ILE A 258 6.06 24.08 7.50
CA ILE A 258 5.74 23.95 6.08
C ILE A 258 4.25 23.65 5.85
N SER A 259 3.79 23.96 4.65
CA SER A 259 2.61 23.35 4.03
C SER A 259 3.01 22.70 2.72
N ALA A 260 3.28 21.40 2.75
CA ALA A 260 3.68 20.65 1.55
C ALA A 260 2.61 20.71 0.44
N MET A 261 1.33 20.84 0.82
CA MET A 261 0.21 20.97 -0.13
C MET A 261 0.27 22.30 -0.89
N LYS A 262 0.58 23.41 -0.20
CA LYS A 262 0.67 24.75 -0.80
C LYS A 262 2.05 25.06 -1.34
N GLY A 263 3.09 24.32 -0.91
CA GLY A 263 4.50 24.59 -1.25
C GLY A 263 5.12 25.68 -0.39
N GLU A 264 4.49 26.08 0.71
CA GLU A 264 4.98 27.09 1.64
C GLU A 264 6.08 26.51 2.55
N GLY A 265 7.17 27.24 2.77
CA GLY A 265 8.30 26.88 3.64
C GLY A 265 9.24 25.81 3.05
N VAL A 266 8.97 25.26 1.85
CA VAL A 266 9.77 24.18 1.26
C VAL A 266 11.18 24.63 0.87
N ASP A 267 11.33 25.85 0.32
CA ASP A 267 12.65 26.39 -0.06
C ASP A 267 13.54 26.63 1.17
N GLU A 268 12.94 27.07 2.28
CA GLU A 268 13.62 27.24 3.55
C GLU A 268 14.08 25.89 4.11
N LEU A 269 13.19 24.89 4.10
CA LEU A 269 13.51 23.51 4.50
C LEU A 269 14.72 22.97 3.72
N VAL A 270 14.76 23.16 2.40
CA VAL A 270 15.88 22.70 1.55
C VAL A 270 17.18 23.40 1.95
N ARG A 271 17.17 24.73 2.15
CA ARG A 271 18.36 25.47 2.57
C ARG A 271 18.92 24.96 3.89
N HIS A 272 18.06 24.73 4.89
CA HIS A 272 18.46 24.17 6.18
C HIS A 272 18.97 22.74 6.05
N ALA A 273 18.29 21.87 5.29
CA ALA A 273 18.73 20.50 5.07
C ALA A 273 20.14 20.43 4.45
N ILE A 274 20.40 21.26 3.44
CA ILE A 274 21.73 21.34 2.80
C ILE A 274 22.78 21.87 3.77
N HIS A 275 22.46 22.91 4.56
CA HIS A 275 23.36 23.49 5.54
C HIS A 275 23.79 22.44 6.57
N VAL A 276 22.80 21.81 7.22
CA VAL A 276 23.03 20.78 8.25
C VAL A 276 23.84 19.59 7.72
N ALA A 277 23.58 19.17 6.47
CA ALA A 277 24.33 18.11 5.82
C ALA A 277 25.77 18.49 5.44
N LEU A 278 26.00 19.73 4.98
CA LEU A 278 27.34 20.22 4.64
C LEU A 278 28.24 20.35 5.85
N TYR A 279 27.70 20.88 6.95
CA TYR A 279 28.43 21.09 8.20
C TYR A 279 28.39 19.88 9.13
N GLN A 280 27.64 18.81 8.78
CA GLN A 280 27.45 17.60 9.58
C GLN A 280 26.96 17.92 11.00
N GLU A 281 25.99 18.82 11.08
CA GLU A 281 25.39 19.24 12.33
C GLU A 281 24.46 18.15 12.86
N LYS A 282 24.94 17.43 13.85
CA LYS A 282 24.21 16.35 14.50
C LYS A 282 23.21 16.90 15.51
N PRO A 283 22.15 16.14 15.86
CA PRO A 283 21.25 16.52 16.93
C PRO A 283 22.03 16.83 18.21
N THR A 284 21.82 18.02 18.78
CA THR A 284 22.53 18.44 20.00
C THR A 284 22.00 17.73 21.24
N ARG A 285 20.76 17.22 21.14
CA ARG A 285 20.14 16.42 22.19
C ARG A 285 19.86 15.02 21.68
N GLN A 286 20.50 14.05 22.27
CA GLN A 286 20.27 12.62 22.01
C GLN A 286 19.79 11.90 23.28
N ASP A 287 19.97 12.52 24.45
CA ASP A 287 19.53 11.97 25.71
C ASP A 287 18.16 12.56 26.11
N PHE A 288 17.18 11.67 26.20
CA PHE A 288 15.79 11.97 26.53
C PHE A 288 15.39 11.48 27.91
N CYS A 289 16.31 10.77 28.60
CA CYS A 289 16.07 10.27 29.94
C CYS A 289 16.36 11.32 30.99
N SER A 290 15.55 11.37 32.06
CA SER A 290 15.75 12.22 33.21
C SER A 290 16.47 11.44 34.30
N ALA A 291 17.49 12.06 34.93
CA ALA A 291 18.17 11.49 36.08
C ALA A 291 17.29 11.50 37.35
N THR A 292 16.25 12.34 37.38
CA THR A 292 15.36 12.53 38.53
C THR A 292 14.06 11.77 38.41
N GLU A 293 13.51 11.62 37.20
CA GLU A 293 12.25 10.92 36.98
C GLU A 293 12.34 9.45 37.43
N HIS A 294 11.37 9.04 38.22
CA HIS A 294 11.28 7.67 38.76
C HIS A 294 12.61 7.15 39.37
N GLY A 295 13.31 8.00 40.05
CA GLY A 295 14.61 7.71 40.66
C GLY A 295 15.74 7.47 39.65
N GLY A 296 15.56 7.82 38.37
CA GLY A 296 16.58 7.71 37.35
C GLY A 296 16.91 6.27 36.91
N ALA A 297 16.03 5.30 37.12
CA ALA A 297 16.29 3.89 36.82
C ALA A 297 16.61 3.67 35.35
N VAL A 298 15.78 4.23 34.42
CA VAL A 298 16.01 4.12 32.97
C VAL A 298 17.29 4.82 32.54
N HIS A 299 17.59 6.00 33.13
CA HIS A 299 18.81 6.74 32.86
C HIS A 299 20.06 5.93 33.24
N ARG A 300 20.11 5.38 34.46
CA ARG A 300 21.24 4.52 34.88
C ARG A 300 21.40 3.28 33.98
N CYS A 301 20.31 2.59 33.71
CA CYS A 301 20.32 1.41 32.85
C CYS A 301 20.92 1.72 31.48
N LEU A 302 20.37 2.76 30.80
CA LEU A 302 20.77 3.12 29.46
C LEU A 302 22.25 3.53 29.38
N HIS A 303 22.71 4.37 30.31
CA HIS A 303 24.10 4.81 30.35
C HIS A 303 25.05 3.67 30.73
N SER A 304 24.68 2.76 31.64
CA SER A 304 25.47 1.59 31.96
C SER A 304 25.63 0.66 30.74
N ILE A 305 24.54 0.42 30.01
CA ILE A 305 24.60 -0.39 28.78
C ILE A 305 25.42 0.31 27.70
N MET A 306 25.28 1.64 27.51
CA MET A 306 26.11 2.39 26.55
C MET A 306 27.60 2.21 26.83
N HIS A 307 28.03 2.38 28.06
CA HIS A 307 29.44 2.16 28.44
C HIS A 307 29.88 0.72 28.19
N PHE A 308 28.99 -0.22 28.47
CA PHE A 308 29.30 -1.65 28.34
C PHE A 308 29.45 -2.12 26.88
N ILE A 309 28.64 -1.56 25.94
CA ILE A 309 28.64 -1.98 24.54
C ILE A 309 29.45 -1.06 23.61
N GLU A 310 30.18 -0.07 24.13
CA GLU A 310 30.82 0.96 23.31
C GLU A 310 31.75 0.38 22.24
N ASP A 311 32.64 -0.54 22.62
CA ASP A 311 33.58 -1.20 21.69
C ASP A 311 32.85 -2.07 20.65
N HIS A 312 31.81 -2.78 21.07
CA HIS A 312 30.97 -3.60 20.19
C HIS A 312 30.20 -2.76 19.17
N ALA A 313 29.64 -1.63 19.61
CA ALA A 313 28.91 -0.71 18.75
C ALA A 313 29.84 -0.07 17.71
N GLN A 314 31.07 0.31 18.09
CA GLN A 314 32.08 0.83 17.17
C GLN A 314 32.48 -0.24 16.11
N GLN A 315 32.72 -1.48 16.52
CA GLN A 315 33.03 -2.59 15.61
C GLN A 315 31.89 -2.88 14.66
N ALA A 316 30.65 -2.86 15.15
CA ALA A 316 29.43 -3.06 14.36
C ALA A 316 29.06 -1.83 13.51
N ARG A 317 29.74 -0.70 13.66
CA ARG A 317 29.40 0.61 13.05
C ARG A 317 27.96 1.04 13.32
N LEU A 318 27.46 0.76 14.50
CA LEU A 318 26.15 1.18 14.94
C LEU A 318 26.27 2.44 15.85
N PRO A 319 25.35 3.41 15.72
CA PRO A 319 25.28 4.53 16.65
C PRO A 319 25.02 4.01 18.07
N LEU A 320 25.87 4.43 19.02
CA LEU A 320 25.93 3.86 20.37
C LEU A 320 24.57 3.96 21.10
N ARG A 321 23.94 5.14 21.06
CA ARG A 321 22.65 5.38 21.72
C ARG A 321 21.54 4.52 21.13
N PHE A 322 21.47 4.44 19.80
CA PHE A 322 20.53 3.59 19.09
C PHE A 322 20.76 2.10 19.43
N ALA A 323 22.00 1.66 19.44
CA ALA A 323 22.33 0.27 19.77
C ALA A 323 21.91 -0.09 21.21
N ALA A 324 22.17 0.79 22.18
CA ALA A 324 21.77 0.60 23.56
C ALA A 324 20.24 0.58 23.72
N SER A 325 19.52 1.57 23.16
CA SER A 325 18.06 1.61 23.21
C SER A 325 17.43 0.36 22.61
N LYS A 326 17.90 -0.09 21.44
CA LYS A 326 17.37 -1.27 20.76
C LYS A 326 17.76 -2.59 21.45
N LEU A 327 18.94 -2.65 22.07
CA LEU A 327 19.31 -3.81 22.88
C LEU A 327 18.41 -3.95 24.11
N ILE A 328 18.06 -2.84 24.76
CA ILE A 328 17.09 -2.81 25.88
C ILE A 328 15.71 -3.26 25.41
N GLU A 329 15.25 -2.78 24.25
CA GLU A 329 13.97 -3.18 23.65
C GLU A 329 13.94 -4.66 23.20
N GLY A 330 15.08 -5.38 23.24
CA GLY A 330 15.16 -6.79 22.84
C GLY A 330 15.23 -7.01 21.33
N ASP A 331 15.81 -6.08 20.58
CA ASP A 331 15.95 -6.18 19.12
C ASP A 331 17.03 -7.21 18.74
N ASP A 332 16.59 -8.35 18.23
CA ASP A 332 17.47 -9.46 17.83
C ASP A 332 18.50 -9.08 16.77
N LEU A 333 18.15 -8.18 15.84
CA LEU A 333 19.07 -7.76 14.77
C LEU A 333 20.25 -6.96 15.34
N VAL A 334 19.99 -6.10 16.32
CA VAL A 334 21.05 -5.34 17.01
C VAL A 334 21.83 -6.25 17.92
N ALA A 335 21.18 -7.13 18.68
CA ALA A 335 21.85 -8.10 19.55
C ALA A 335 22.82 -9.02 18.78
N GLN A 336 22.42 -9.47 17.58
CA GLN A 336 23.28 -10.25 16.68
C GLN A 336 24.43 -9.41 16.11
N ALA A 337 24.18 -8.17 15.71
CA ALA A 337 25.19 -7.30 15.13
C ALA A 337 26.28 -6.90 16.14
N LEU A 338 25.91 -6.72 17.41
CA LEU A 338 26.86 -6.44 18.50
C LEU A 338 27.77 -7.63 18.84
N GLY A 339 27.33 -8.87 18.55
CA GLY A 339 28.16 -10.06 18.74
C GLY A 339 28.57 -10.32 20.19
N LEU A 340 27.71 -9.97 21.16
CA LEU A 340 27.99 -10.12 22.59
C LEU A 340 28.19 -11.58 22.98
N THR A 341 29.22 -11.86 23.81
CA THR A 341 29.46 -13.16 24.42
C THR A 341 28.36 -13.54 25.41
N GLN A 342 28.28 -14.80 25.81
CA GLN A 342 27.28 -15.27 26.76
C GLN A 342 27.37 -14.54 28.11
N ASN A 343 28.55 -14.33 28.65
CA ASN A 343 28.75 -13.61 29.93
C ASN A 343 28.30 -12.13 29.82
N GLU A 344 28.57 -11.50 28.68
CA GLU A 344 28.16 -10.11 28.42
C GLU A 344 26.64 -10.01 28.33
N ARG A 345 25.96 -10.96 27.68
CA ARG A 345 24.50 -11.02 27.65
C ARG A 345 23.88 -11.20 29.03
N GLU A 346 24.48 -12.04 29.87
CA GLU A 346 24.03 -12.22 31.26
C GLU A 346 24.21 -10.95 32.08
N THR A 347 25.30 -10.19 31.86
CA THR A 347 25.53 -8.89 32.51
C THR A 347 24.49 -7.86 32.06
N VAL A 348 24.22 -7.75 30.78
CA VAL A 348 23.17 -6.88 30.22
C VAL A 348 21.80 -7.26 30.83
N GLU A 349 21.47 -8.56 30.86
CA GLU A 349 20.21 -9.02 31.44
C GLU A 349 20.08 -8.69 32.92
N HIS A 350 21.17 -8.76 33.67
CA HIS A 350 21.17 -8.35 35.09
C HIS A 350 20.84 -6.85 35.26
N ILE A 351 21.46 -5.99 34.44
CA ILE A 351 21.19 -4.54 34.44
C ILE A 351 19.71 -4.27 34.08
N LEU A 352 19.18 -4.99 33.09
CA LEU A 352 17.79 -4.88 32.67
C LEU A 352 16.81 -5.30 33.76
N CYS A 353 17.04 -6.45 34.39
CA CYS A 353 16.20 -6.93 35.51
C CYS A 353 16.19 -5.95 36.68
N GLN A 354 17.33 -5.33 37.00
CA GLN A 354 17.39 -4.30 38.03
C GLN A 354 16.52 -3.08 37.66
N MET A 355 16.61 -2.58 36.42
CA MET A 355 15.80 -1.48 35.97
C MET A 355 14.29 -1.80 36.03
N GLU A 356 13.89 -3.00 35.58
CA GLU A 356 12.50 -3.47 35.61
C GLU A 356 11.95 -3.51 37.05
N GLN A 357 12.75 -3.99 38.00
CA GLN A 357 12.37 -4.01 39.43
C GLN A 357 12.22 -2.61 40.02
N GLU A 358 13.17 -1.71 39.72
CA GLU A 358 13.15 -0.34 40.20
C GLU A 358 12.01 0.49 39.58
N ARG A 359 11.74 0.29 38.28
CA ARG A 359 10.73 1.07 37.53
C ARG A 359 9.31 0.49 37.71
N GLY A 360 9.18 -0.79 37.97
CA GLY A 360 7.90 -1.51 38.01
C GLY A 360 7.24 -1.67 36.62
N LEU A 361 7.99 -1.46 35.56
CA LEU A 361 7.59 -1.64 34.17
C LEU A 361 8.60 -2.57 33.48
N ASP A 362 8.13 -3.34 32.52
CA ASP A 362 9.04 -4.09 31.66
C ASP A 362 9.89 -3.17 30.76
N ARG A 363 11.02 -3.68 30.29
CA ARG A 363 12.04 -2.92 29.54
C ARG A 363 11.48 -2.17 28.31
N CYS A 364 10.59 -2.80 27.55
CA CYS A 364 10.01 -2.17 26.35
C CYS A 364 9.08 -1.02 26.73
N ALA A 365 8.20 -1.24 27.73
CA ALA A 365 7.30 -0.20 28.21
C ALA A 365 8.07 0.95 28.88
N ALA A 366 9.16 0.67 29.61
CA ALA A 366 9.98 1.68 30.26
C ALA A 366 10.66 2.63 29.25
N ILE A 367 11.22 2.10 28.15
CA ILE A 367 11.83 2.92 27.08
C ILE A 367 10.75 3.72 26.32
N ALA A 368 9.64 3.11 26.01
CA ALA A 368 8.53 3.79 25.33
C ALA A 368 7.94 4.90 26.21
N ASP A 369 7.74 4.66 27.51
CA ASP A 369 7.26 5.65 28.47
C ASP A 369 8.23 6.82 28.62
N MET A 370 9.53 6.57 28.69
CA MET A 370 10.56 7.61 28.70
C MET A 370 10.42 8.53 27.48
N ARG A 371 10.32 7.98 26.27
CA ARG A 371 10.15 8.77 25.04
C ARG A 371 8.85 9.57 25.04
N TYR A 372 7.71 8.93 25.37
CA TYR A 372 6.42 9.62 25.41
C TYR A 372 6.34 10.67 26.52
N SER A 373 6.98 10.47 27.67
CA SER A 373 7.08 11.47 28.72
C SER A 373 7.84 12.71 28.24
N TYR A 374 8.93 12.52 27.52
CA TYR A 374 9.66 13.60 26.89
C TYR A 374 8.81 14.33 25.83
N ILE A 375 8.15 13.58 24.92
CA ILE A 375 7.29 14.13 23.88
C ILE A 375 6.15 14.96 24.48
N ARG A 376 5.51 14.48 25.55
CA ARG A 376 4.44 15.22 26.26
C ARG A 376 4.94 16.56 26.78
N ARG A 377 6.14 16.60 27.37
CA ARG A 377 6.77 17.84 27.82
C ARG A 377 7.04 18.83 26.69
N VAL A 378 7.58 18.33 25.55
CA VAL A 378 7.78 19.16 24.36
C VAL A 378 6.44 19.71 23.85
N ALA A 379 5.42 18.87 23.74
CA ALA A 379 4.11 19.28 23.27
C ALA A 379 3.43 20.31 24.19
N GLN A 380 3.53 20.14 25.51
CA GLN A 380 2.96 21.07 26.48
C GLN A 380 3.62 22.46 26.43
N GLN A 381 4.92 22.53 26.18
CA GLN A 381 5.67 23.80 26.17
C GLN A 381 5.60 24.49 24.79
N ALA A 382 5.63 23.74 23.72
CA ALA A 382 5.73 24.27 22.35
C ALA A 382 4.41 24.37 21.60
N VAL A 383 3.37 23.60 21.97
CA VAL A 383 2.14 23.48 21.16
C VAL A 383 0.93 24.05 21.89
N VAL A 384 0.29 25.05 21.30
CA VAL A 384 -1.01 25.57 21.76
C VAL A 384 -2.09 24.95 20.87
N LYS A 385 -2.79 23.93 21.40
CA LYS A 385 -3.85 23.22 20.66
C LYS A 385 -5.21 23.88 20.84
N PRO A 386 -6.03 24.02 19.77
CA PRO A 386 -7.46 24.27 19.93
C PRO A 386 -8.12 23.01 20.52
N ARG A 387 -9.23 23.17 21.25
CA ARG A 387 -9.93 22.07 21.95
C ARG A 387 -10.37 20.94 21.00
N GLU A 388 -10.77 21.22 19.76
CA GLU A 388 -11.10 20.21 18.74
C GLU A 388 -10.97 20.82 17.33
N SER A 389 -10.25 20.14 16.40
CA SER A 389 -10.11 20.62 15.02
C SER A 389 -11.41 20.46 14.21
N LYS A 390 -11.65 21.40 13.28
CA LYS A 390 -12.81 21.38 12.38
C LYS A 390 -12.80 20.12 11.50
N GLU A 391 -11.63 19.67 11.07
CA GLU A 391 -11.41 18.49 10.25
C GLU A 391 -11.83 17.21 10.99
N ARG A 392 -11.44 17.09 12.27
CA ARG A 392 -11.83 15.95 13.11
C ARG A 392 -13.33 15.90 13.33
N ARG A 393 -13.97 17.04 13.60
CA ARG A 393 -15.42 17.14 13.76
C ARG A 393 -16.15 16.76 12.47
N ARG A 394 -15.64 17.21 11.31
CA ARG A 394 -16.18 16.84 9.99
C ARG A 394 -16.02 15.34 9.76
N SER A 395 -14.84 14.78 10.02
CA SER A 395 -14.56 13.35 9.85
C SER A 395 -15.48 12.48 10.71
N ARG A 396 -15.71 12.84 11.97
CA ARG A 396 -16.68 12.15 12.85
C ARG A 396 -18.10 12.15 12.30
N ARG A 397 -18.55 13.27 11.69
CA ARG A 397 -19.90 13.35 11.07
C ARG A 397 -20.00 12.42 9.87
N ILE A 398 -19.01 12.41 9.00
CA ILE A 398 -18.96 11.55 7.82
C ILE A 398 -18.88 10.08 8.25
N ASP A 399 -18.04 9.75 9.21
CA ASP A 399 -17.86 8.40 9.73
C ASP A 399 -19.12 7.83 10.38
N ARG A 400 -20.00 8.67 10.95
CA ARG A 400 -21.30 8.21 11.47
C ARG A 400 -22.12 7.51 10.41
N VAL A 401 -22.02 7.94 9.15
CA VAL A 401 -22.74 7.34 8.01
C VAL A 401 -21.91 6.24 7.37
N LEU A 402 -20.64 6.53 7.02
CA LEU A 402 -19.79 5.63 6.23
C LEU A 402 -19.26 4.42 6.99
N THR A 403 -19.19 4.50 8.32
CA THR A 403 -18.73 3.37 9.18
C THR A 403 -19.80 2.94 10.19
N GLY A 404 -21.04 3.39 10.04
CA GLY A 404 -22.16 3.02 10.91
C GLY A 404 -22.52 1.53 10.76
N ARG A 405 -23.06 0.92 11.83
CA ARG A 405 -23.36 -0.53 11.92
C ARG A 405 -24.21 -1.06 10.74
N TRP A 406 -25.22 -0.30 10.31
CA TRP A 406 -26.15 -0.70 9.24
C TRP A 406 -25.91 0.03 7.94
N THR A 407 -25.25 1.19 7.98
CA THR A 407 -25.06 2.07 6.82
C THR A 407 -23.75 1.83 6.09
N ALA A 408 -22.72 1.27 6.76
CA ALA A 408 -21.39 1.10 6.18
C ALA A 408 -21.38 0.24 4.91
N LEU A 409 -21.99 -0.95 4.96
CA LEU A 409 -21.99 -1.86 3.82
C LEU A 409 -22.85 -1.34 2.64
N PRO A 410 -24.10 -0.84 2.85
CA PRO A 410 -24.86 -0.18 1.79
C PRO A 410 -24.17 1.04 1.20
N ALA A 411 -23.57 1.92 2.03
CA ALA A 411 -22.85 3.08 1.56
C ALA A 411 -21.64 2.69 0.71
N PHE A 412 -20.90 1.69 1.16
CA PHE A 412 -19.76 1.13 0.42
C PHE A 412 -20.19 0.57 -0.95
N LEU A 413 -21.22 -0.27 -0.97
CA LEU A 413 -21.74 -0.83 -2.23
C LEU A 413 -22.28 0.27 -3.16
N GLY A 414 -22.96 1.29 -2.61
CA GLY A 414 -23.45 2.43 -3.38
C GLY A 414 -22.33 3.27 -3.99
N ILE A 415 -21.27 3.58 -3.23
CA ILE A 415 -20.10 4.32 -3.73
C ILE A 415 -19.38 3.52 -4.82
N MET A 416 -19.17 2.21 -4.61
CA MET A 416 -18.52 1.38 -5.61
C MET A 416 -19.37 1.21 -6.87
N ALA A 417 -20.69 1.03 -6.71
CA ALA A 417 -21.62 0.99 -7.85
C ALA A 417 -21.59 2.30 -8.65
N LEU A 418 -21.54 3.45 -7.96
CA LEU A 418 -21.42 4.77 -8.60
C LEU A 418 -20.10 4.89 -9.38
N VAL A 419 -18.99 4.51 -8.76
CA VAL A 419 -17.65 4.52 -9.41
C VAL A 419 -17.65 3.66 -10.66
N PHE A 420 -18.18 2.43 -10.57
CA PHE A 420 -18.24 1.53 -11.72
C PHE A 420 -19.21 2.05 -12.79
N TYR A 421 -20.36 2.59 -12.41
CA TYR A 421 -21.30 3.17 -13.34
C TYR A 421 -20.70 4.35 -14.12
N LEU A 422 -20.03 5.28 -13.42
CA LEU A 422 -19.37 6.43 -14.05
C LEU A 422 -18.20 5.99 -14.96
N THR A 423 -17.46 4.96 -14.55
CA THR A 423 -16.33 4.45 -15.33
C THR A 423 -16.77 3.69 -16.58
N PHE A 424 -17.73 2.76 -16.45
CA PHE A 424 -18.02 1.81 -17.52
C PHE A 424 -19.25 2.19 -18.37
N ASN A 425 -20.19 3.02 -17.85
CA ASN A 425 -21.40 3.35 -18.57
C ASN A 425 -21.51 4.81 -19.01
N THR A 426 -20.67 5.71 -18.46
CA THR A 426 -20.78 7.12 -18.79
C THR A 426 -19.44 7.69 -19.29
N ILE A 427 -18.63 8.23 -18.38
CA ILE A 427 -17.41 8.98 -18.75
C ILE A 427 -16.41 8.07 -19.49
N GLY A 428 -16.11 6.90 -18.93
CA GLY A 428 -15.13 5.99 -19.52
C GLY A 428 -15.64 5.40 -20.82
N ALA A 429 -16.92 5.01 -20.91
CA ALA A 429 -17.52 4.49 -22.14
C ALA A 429 -17.52 5.53 -23.26
N TRP A 430 -17.90 6.78 -22.96
CA TRP A 430 -17.85 7.87 -23.95
C TRP A 430 -16.45 8.14 -24.47
N MET A 431 -15.45 8.16 -23.58
CA MET A 431 -14.04 8.32 -23.98
C MET A 431 -13.53 7.14 -24.80
N GLN A 432 -13.97 5.93 -24.46
CA GLN A 432 -13.63 4.72 -25.17
C GLN A 432 -14.17 4.75 -26.60
N GLU A 433 -15.47 5.05 -26.77
CA GLU A 433 -16.14 5.12 -28.08
C GLU A 433 -15.48 6.15 -29.00
N LEU A 434 -15.13 7.33 -28.44
CA LEU A 434 -14.41 8.37 -29.20
C LEU A 434 -13.05 7.87 -29.72
N LEU A 435 -12.33 7.15 -28.88
CA LEU A 435 -11.02 6.60 -29.25
C LEU A 435 -11.13 5.44 -30.24
N GLU A 436 -12.13 4.59 -30.09
CA GLU A 436 -12.44 3.48 -30.97
C GLU A 436 -12.74 3.98 -32.40
N GLN A 437 -13.63 4.96 -32.54
CA GLN A 437 -13.92 5.63 -33.81
C GLN A 437 -12.65 6.23 -34.46
N GLY A 438 -11.78 6.83 -33.64
CA GLY A 438 -10.49 7.36 -34.11
C GLY A 438 -9.56 6.26 -34.65
N ILE A 439 -9.48 5.13 -33.96
CA ILE A 439 -8.65 4.00 -34.35
C ILE A 439 -9.23 3.32 -35.60
N GLU A 440 -10.55 3.14 -35.67
CA GLU A 440 -11.21 2.59 -36.85
C GLU A 440 -10.97 3.47 -38.10
N TRP A 441 -11.13 4.79 -37.97
CA TRP A 441 -10.85 5.73 -39.04
C TRP A 441 -9.40 5.62 -39.52
N PHE A 442 -8.44 5.55 -38.58
CA PHE A 442 -7.02 5.45 -38.88
C PHE A 442 -6.68 4.10 -39.54
N THR A 443 -7.30 3.01 -39.08
CA THR A 443 -7.16 1.66 -39.65
C THR A 443 -7.68 1.62 -41.09
N ALA A 444 -8.89 2.16 -41.32
CA ALA A 444 -9.48 2.22 -42.67
C ALA A 444 -8.66 3.11 -43.62
N PHE A 445 -8.13 4.24 -43.13
CA PHE A 445 -7.25 5.09 -43.92
C PHE A 445 -5.95 4.37 -44.32
N THR A 446 -5.36 3.62 -43.39
CA THR A 446 -4.14 2.85 -43.64
C THR A 446 -4.40 1.71 -44.60
N ASP A 447 -5.50 0.97 -44.42
CA ASP A 447 -5.90 -0.13 -45.30
C ASP A 447 -6.09 0.35 -46.74
N ALA A 448 -6.83 1.46 -46.95
CA ALA A 448 -7.02 2.06 -48.25
C ALA A 448 -5.68 2.54 -48.86
N THR A 449 -4.74 3.00 -48.05
CA THR A 449 -3.42 3.45 -48.50
C THR A 449 -2.55 2.26 -48.95
N LEU A 450 -2.50 1.20 -48.17
CA LEU A 450 -1.76 -0.03 -48.46
C LEU A 450 -2.31 -0.70 -49.73
N THR A 451 -3.63 -0.76 -49.89
CA THR A 451 -4.29 -1.27 -51.10
C THR A 451 -3.92 -0.41 -52.31
N ARG A 452 -3.86 0.94 -52.19
CA ARG A 452 -3.48 1.82 -53.30
C ARG A 452 -2.02 1.65 -53.72
N TRP A 453 -1.13 1.25 -52.82
CA TRP A 453 0.28 0.98 -53.09
C TRP A 453 0.54 -0.46 -53.55
N ASP A 454 -0.50 -1.28 -53.78
CA ASP A 454 -0.41 -2.66 -54.24
C ASP A 454 0.54 -3.54 -53.41
N ILE A 455 0.48 -3.35 -52.02
CA ILE A 455 1.35 -4.06 -51.11
C ILE A 455 0.84 -5.52 -51.00
N ALA A 456 1.78 -6.46 -50.85
CA ALA A 456 1.45 -7.89 -50.72
C ALA A 456 0.38 -8.14 -49.63
N PRO A 457 -0.66 -8.97 -49.90
CA PRO A 457 -1.76 -9.23 -48.97
C PRO A 457 -1.32 -9.71 -47.59
N SER A 458 -0.20 -10.44 -47.49
CA SER A 458 0.39 -10.90 -46.22
C SER A 458 0.88 -9.75 -45.35
N VAL A 459 1.47 -8.71 -45.97
CA VAL A 459 1.95 -7.53 -45.26
C VAL A 459 0.78 -6.66 -44.84
N GLN A 460 -0.24 -6.50 -45.67
CA GLN A 460 -1.46 -5.78 -45.35
C GLN A 460 -2.17 -6.44 -44.17
N SER A 461 -2.38 -7.79 -44.16
CA SER A 461 -2.95 -8.52 -43.03
C SER A 461 -2.09 -8.40 -41.77
N LEU A 462 -0.76 -8.45 -41.89
CA LEU A 462 0.12 -8.21 -40.70
C LEU A 462 -0.12 -6.84 -40.07
N VAL A 463 -0.21 -5.79 -40.90
CA VAL A 463 -0.40 -4.42 -40.40
C VAL A 463 -1.80 -4.23 -39.82
N ILE A 464 -2.84 -4.66 -40.54
CA ILE A 464 -4.23 -4.40 -40.14
C ILE A 464 -4.66 -5.40 -39.05
N ASP A 465 -4.58 -6.71 -39.31
CA ASP A 465 -5.10 -7.75 -38.41
C ASP A 465 -4.10 -8.04 -37.26
N GLY A 466 -2.79 -7.98 -37.51
CA GLY A 466 -1.77 -8.29 -36.53
C GLY A 466 -1.43 -7.08 -35.63
N ILE A 467 -1.12 -5.92 -36.22
CA ILE A 467 -0.62 -4.74 -35.49
C ILE A 467 -1.78 -3.88 -35.01
N TYR A 468 -2.62 -3.38 -35.95
CA TYR A 468 -3.67 -2.41 -35.55
C TYR A 468 -4.77 -3.06 -34.70
N SER A 469 -5.17 -4.28 -34.98
CA SER A 469 -6.13 -5.01 -34.14
C SER A 469 -5.56 -5.22 -32.74
N GLY A 470 -4.30 -5.70 -32.61
CA GLY A 470 -3.67 -5.93 -31.31
C GLY A 470 -3.39 -4.66 -30.51
N VAL A 471 -2.83 -3.62 -31.14
CA VAL A 471 -2.53 -2.34 -30.49
C VAL A 471 -3.81 -1.56 -30.21
N GLY A 472 -4.74 -1.54 -31.15
CA GLY A 472 -6.04 -0.88 -31.04
C GLY A 472 -6.81 -1.34 -29.81
N THR A 473 -6.89 -2.65 -29.59
CA THR A 473 -7.53 -3.24 -28.41
C THR A 473 -6.96 -2.67 -27.11
N VAL A 474 -5.63 -2.53 -27.00
CA VAL A 474 -4.98 -1.96 -25.78
C VAL A 474 -5.33 -0.50 -25.60
N LEU A 475 -5.29 0.29 -26.69
CA LEU A 475 -5.55 1.73 -26.65
C LEU A 475 -7.02 2.01 -26.31
N VAL A 476 -7.95 1.25 -26.84
CA VAL A 476 -9.40 1.38 -26.57
C VAL A 476 -9.74 1.21 -25.10
N PHE A 477 -8.99 0.37 -24.37
CA PHE A 477 -9.20 0.20 -22.91
C PHE A 477 -8.50 1.23 -22.03
N LEU A 478 -7.55 1.98 -22.56
CA LEU A 478 -6.80 2.97 -21.79
C LEU A 478 -7.69 4.03 -21.09
N PRO A 479 -8.69 4.64 -21.77
CA PRO A 479 -9.59 5.60 -21.12
C PRO A 479 -10.36 5.04 -19.93
N LEU A 480 -10.87 3.81 -20.06
CA LEU A 480 -11.56 3.13 -18.96
C LEU A 480 -10.67 2.95 -17.74
N ILE A 481 -9.43 2.53 -17.97
CA ILE A 481 -8.44 2.30 -16.91
C ILE A 481 -8.07 3.62 -16.24
N VAL A 482 -7.83 4.68 -17.02
CA VAL A 482 -7.53 6.03 -16.50
C VAL A 482 -8.69 6.57 -15.67
N CYS A 483 -9.93 6.43 -16.15
CA CYS A 483 -11.14 6.83 -15.45
C CYS A 483 -11.31 6.04 -14.12
N LEU A 484 -11.08 4.74 -14.13
CA LEU A 484 -11.12 3.92 -12.92
C LEU A 484 -10.07 4.37 -11.90
N PHE A 485 -8.83 4.57 -12.34
CA PHE A 485 -7.77 5.05 -11.46
C PHE A 485 -8.04 6.44 -10.91
N PHE A 486 -8.69 7.31 -11.69
CA PHE A 486 -9.12 8.63 -11.20
C PHE A 486 -10.03 8.50 -9.98
N PHE A 487 -11.10 7.73 -10.08
CA PHE A 487 -12.03 7.55 -8.96
C PHE A 487 -11.39 6.82 -7.77
N LEU A 488 -10.55 5.81 -8.04
CA LEU A 488 -9.84 5.10 -6.98
C LEU A 488 -8.86 6.01 -6.24
N SER A 489 -8.12 6.87 -6.97
CA SER A 489 -7.24 7.87 -6.34
C SER A 489 -8.02 8.87 -5.49
N LEU A 490 -9.21 9.30 -5.94
CA LEU A 490 -10.08 10.15 -5.12
C LEU A 490 -10.48 9.47 -3.81
N LEU A 491 -10.84 8.18 -3.87
CA LEU A 491 -11.23 7.42 -2.68
C LEU A 491 -10.03 7.16 -1.75
N GLU A 492 -8.84 6.94 -2.29
CA GLU A 492 -7.60 6.72 -1.54
C GLU A 492 -7.16 8.01 -0.85
N ASP A 493 -6.99 9.09 -1.58
CA ASP A 493 -6.54 10.39 -1.06
C ASP A 493 -7.53 11.00 -0.06
N SER A 494 -8.84 10.73 -0.23
CA SER A 494 -9.86 11.17 0.72
C SER A 494 -9.78 10.49 2.08
N GLY A 495 -9.04 9.37 2.22
CA GLY A 495 -9.00 8.54 3.42
C GLY A 495 -10.15 7.54 3.56
N TYR A 496 -11.01 7.40 2.53
CA TYR A 496 -12.14 6.46 2.56
C TYR A 496 -11.69 5.00 2.51
N MET A 497 -10.59 4.70 1.79
CA MET A 497 -10.05 3.33 1.68
C MET A 497 -9.63 2.74 3.04
N ALA A 498 -9.12 3.57 3.94
CA ALA A 498 -8.80 3.13 5.31
C ALA A 498 -10.06 2.67 6.07
N ARG A 499 -11.19 3.35 5.88
CA ARG A 499 -12.48 2.99 6.49
C ARG A 499 -13.04 1.69 5.92
N ILE A 500 -12.91 1.49 4.62
CA ILE A 500 -13.31 0.22 3.99
C ILE A 500 -12.50 -0.94 4.56
N ALA A 501 -11.19 -0.77 4.68
CA ALA A 501 -10.31 -1.78 5.29
C ALA A 501 -10.74 -2.11 6.73
N PHE A 502 -11.08 -1.08 7.53
CA PHE A 502 -11.60 -1.22 8.88
C PHE A 502 -12.93 -1.99 8.92
N VAL A 503 -13.87 -1.68 8.03
CA VAL A 503 -15.18 -2.34 7.96
C VAL A 503 -15.05 -3.81 7.56
N MET A 504 -14.15 -4.12 6.62
CA MET A 504 -14.03 -5.45 5.99
C MET A 504 -13.05 -6.39 6.70
N ASP A 505 -12.27 -5.93 7.69
CA ASP A 505 -11.20 -6.74 8.32
C ASP A 505 -11.71 -8.06 8.90
N LYS A 506 -12.83 -8.04 9.64
CA LYS A 506 -13.40 -9.26 10.25
C LYS A 506 -13.79 -10.32 9.22
N LEU A 507 -14.32 -9.90 8.06
CA LEU A 507 -14.73 -10.81 7.01
C LEU A 507 -13.51 -11.44 6.33
N LEU A 508 -12.55 -10.61 5.93
CA LEU A 508 -11.36 -11.05 5.20
C LEU A 508 -10.41 -11.87 6.07
N ARG A 509 -10.33 -11.59 7.35
CA ARG A 509 -9.54 -12.37 8.30
C ARG A 509 -10.01 -13.84 8.40
N ARG A 510 -11.31 -14.12 8.24
CA ARG A 510 -11.80 -15.49 8.16
C ARG A 510 -11.19 -16.25 6.98
N LEU A 511 -10.91 -15.54 5.90
CA LEU A 511 -10.22 -16.06 4.71
C LEU A 511 -8.70 -16.09 4.86
N GLY A 512 -8.15 -15.53 5.93
CA GLY A 512 -6.71 -15.41 6.18
C GLY A 512 -6.07 -14.19 5.51
N LEU A 513 -6.86 -13.17 5.20
CA LEU A 513 -6.43 -11.90 4.61
C LEU A 513 -6.64 -10.76 5.60
N SER A 514 -5.85 -9.69 5.47
CA SER A 514 -6.10 -8.43 6.20
C SER A 514 -7.21 -7.61 5.53
N GLY A 515 -7.83 -6.69 6.29
CA GLY A 515 -8.87 -5.81 5.76
C GLY A 515 -8.43 -4.96 4.57
N ARG A 516 -7.14 -4.64 4.47
CA ARG A 516 -6.56 -3.89 3.33
C ARG A 516 -6.66 -4.65 2.00
N SER A 517 -6.72 -5.97 2.02
CA SER A 517 -6.83 -6.80 0.80
C SER A 517 -8.13 -6.59 0.03
N ILE A 518 -9.16 -5.97 0.65
CA ILE A 518 -10.41 -5.66 -0.05
C ILE A 518 -10.20 -4.72 -1.24
N VAL A 519 -9.27 -3.77 -1.12
CA VAL A 519 -9.02 -2.76 -2.16
C VAL A 519 -8.54 -3.38 -3.48
N PRO A 520 -7.45 -4.16 -3.50
CA PRO A 520 -7.07 -4.90 -4.71
C PRO A 520 -8.18 -5.82 -5.24
N LEU A 521 -8.87 -6.57 -4.38
CA LEU A 521 -9.92 -7.49 -4.81
C LEU A 521 -11.09 -6.76 -5.49
N LEU A 522 -11.48 -5.59 -5.01
CA LEU A 522 -12.51 -4.77 -5.65
C LEU A 522 -12.07 -4.22 -7.01
N ILE A 523 -10.82 -3.74 -7.10
CA ILE A 523 -10.24 -3.30 -8.37
C ILE A 523 -10.27 -4.44 -9.39
N GLY A 524 -10.15 -5.69 -8.93
CA GLY A 524 -10.21 -6.91 -9.75
C GLY A 524 -11.51 -7.09 -10.53
N PHE A 525 -12.64 -6.54 -10.04
CA PHE A 525 -13.90 -6.52 -10.81
C PHE A 525 -13.84 -5.56 -12.00
N GLY A 526 -13.01 -4.55 -11.97
CA GLY A 526 -12.74 -3.71 -13.13
C GLY A 526 -11.68 -4.35 -14.04
N CYS A 527 -10.46 -4.51 -13.54
CA CYS A 527 -9.33 -5.07 -14.27
C CYS A 527 -8.32 -5.75 -13.34
N SER A 528 -7.86 -6.95 -13.71
CA SER A 528 -6.89 -7.72 -12.91
C SER A 528 -5.50 -7.06 -12.87
N VAL A 529 -5.08 -6.35 -13.93
CA VAL A 529 -3.75 -5.69 -13.99
C VAL A 529 -3.57 -4.64 -12.89
N PRO A 530 -4.43 -3.60 -12.79
CA PRO A 530 -4.32 -2.62 -11.71
C PRO A 530 -4.56 -3.24 -10.34
N SER A 531 -5.39 -4.28 -10.23
CA SER A 531 -5.60 -5.02 -8.98
C SER A 531 -4.31 -5.64 -8.45
N VAL A 532 -3.57 -6.35 -9.30
CA VAL A 532 -2.28 -6.94 -8.94
C VAL A 532 -1.27 -5.85 -8.55
N MET A 533 -1.25 -4.72 -9.27
CA MET A 533 -0.38 -3.58 -8.92
C MET A 533 -0.76 -2.94 -7.57
N ALA A 534 -2.04 -2.81 -7.28
CA ALA A 534 -2.53 -2.25 -6.01
C ALA A 534 -2.16 -3.14 -4.80
N SER A 535 -1.91 -4.43 -5.01
CA SER A 535 -1.49 -5.32 -3.92
C SER A 535 -0.14 -4.97 -3.29
N ARG A 536 0.65 -4.07 -3.90
CA ARG A 536 1.91 -3.53 -3.33
C ARG A 536 1.71 -2.78 -2.03
N THR A 537 0.51 -2.22 -1.80
CA THR A 537 0.18 -1.50 -0.57
C THR A 537 -0.07 -2.43 0.62
N LEU A 538 -0.05 -3.73 0.42
CA LEU A 538 -0.26 -4.70 1.48
C LEU A 538 1.03 -4.92 2.29
N PRO A 539 0.96 -4.85 3.63
CA PRO A 539 2.15 -4.87 4.49
C PRO A 539 2.79 -6.25 4.60
N SER A 540 2.06 -7.32 4.23
CA SER A 540 2.52 -8.70 4.33
C SER A 540 2.72 -9.33 2.96
N ASP A 541 3.88 -9.94 2.75
CA ASP A 541 4.19 -10.70 1.55
C ASP A 541 3.23 -11.90 1.36
N ARG A 542 2.78 -12.49 2.47
CA ARG A 542 1.77 -13.56 2.50
C ARG A 542 0.41 -13.06 2.00
N ASP A 543 -0.10 -11.96 2.58
CA ASP A 543 -1.39 -11.37 2.19
C ASP A 543 -1.35 -10.89 0.74
N ARG A 544 -0.23 -10.34 0.32
CA ARG A 544 0.02 -9.91 -1.06
C ARG A 544 -0.06 -11.08 -2.04
N LYS A 545 0.68 -12.16 -1.78
CA LYS A 545 0.66 -13.38 -2.63
C LYS A 545 -0.75 -13.95 -2.70
N MET A 546 -1.41 -14.11 -1.57
CA MET A 546 -2.76 -14.65 -1.50
C MET A 546 -3.78 -13.77 -2.24
N THR A 547 -3.71 -12.44 -2.08
CA THR A 547 -4.59 -11.51 -2.79
C THR A 547 -4.37 -11.57 -4.30
N ILE A 548 -3.12 -11.63 -4.77
CA ILE A 548 -2.80 -11.78 -6.20
C ILE A 548 -3.35 -13.09 -6.77
N LEU A 549 -3.26 -14.20 -6.02
CA LEU A 549 -3.80 -15.50 -6.44
C LEU A 549 -5.33 -15.50 -6.55
N LEU A 550 -6.02 -14.69 -5.72
CA LEU A 550 -7.48 -14.60 -5.70
C LEU A 550 -8.05 -13.59 -6.68
N THR A 551 -7.27 -12.58 -7.08
CA THR A 551 -7.71 -11.53 -8.01
C THR A 551 -8.34 -12.06 -9.31
N PRO A 552 -7.79 -13.08 -10.01
CA PRO A 552 -8.35 -13.53 -11.28
C PRO A 552 -9.73 -14.22 -11.18
N PHE A 553 -10.16 -14.63 -9.97
CA PHE A 553 -11.52 -15.16 -9.76
C PHE A 553 -12.58 -14.06 -9.83
N MET A 554 -12.19 -12.80 -9.65
CA MET A 554 -13.11 -11.67 -9.81
C MET A 554 -13.43 -11.48 -11.32
N SER A 555 -14.70 -11.29 -11.62
CA SER A 555 -15.16 -11.03 -13.00
C SER A 555 -14.74 -9.65 -13.44
N CYS A 556 -13.67 -9.53 -14.25
CA CYS A 556 -13.29 -8.26 -14.85
C CYS A 556 -14.23 -7.88 -16.03
N THR A 557 -14.22 -6.60 -16.38
CA THR A 557 -15.10 -6.06 -17.45
C THR A 557 -14.89 -6.71 -18.82
N ALA A 558 -13.68 -7.14 -19.14
CA ALA A 558 -13.38 -7.85 -20.38
C ALA A 558 -14.10 -9.22 -20.54
N LYS A 559 -14.66 -9.76 -19.45
CA LYS A 559 -15.48 -10.99 -19.49
C LYS A 559 -16.95 -10.71 -19.82
N ILE A 560 -17.43 -9.47 -19.63
CA ILE A 560 -18.84 -9.09 -19.82
C ILE A 560 -19.32 -9.35 -21.25
N PRO A 561 -18.59 -8.99 -22.32
CA PRO A 561 -19.00 -9.32 -23.70
C PRO A 561 -19.24 -10.80 -23.92
N ILE A 562 -18.41 -11.68 -23.33
CA ILE A 562 -18.60 -13.14 -23.42
C ILE A 562 -19.92 -13.52 -22.76
N TYR A 563 -20.21 -13.00 -21.57
CA TYR A 563 -21.46 -13.30 -20.87
C TYR A 563 -22.67 -12.81 -21.66
N ALA A 564 -22.63 -11.58 -22.18
CA ALA A 564 -23.69 -11.01 -22.98
C ALA A 564 -23.96 -11.82 -24.25
N PHE A 565 -22.90 -12.19 -24.97
CA PHE A 565 -23.01 -13.00 -26.21
C PHE A 565 -23.70 -14.34 -25.97
N PHE A 566 -23.23 -15.10 -25.00
CA PHE A 566 -23.81 -16.41 -24.71
C PHE A 566 -25.20 -16.35 -24.05
N THR A 567 -25.42 -15.36 -23.17
CA THR A 567 -26.74 -15.22 -22.53
C THR A 567 -27.81 -14.77 -23.51
N ALA A 568 -27.46 -13.91 -24.48
CA ALA A 568 -28.38 -13.54 -25.56
C ALA A 568 -28.74 -14.73 -26.46
N ALA A 569 -27.77 -15.62 -26.76
CA ALA A 569 -27.98 -16.78 -27.64
C ALA A 569 -28.76 -17.90 -26.94
N PHE A 570 -28.43 -18.24 -25.69
CA PHE A 570 -28.92 -19.45 -25.01
C PHE A 570 -29.92 -19.18 -23.88
N PHE A 571 -29.93 -17.98 -23.29
CA PHE A 571 -30.75 -17.65 -22.11
C PHE A 571 -31.48 -16.29 -22.24
N PRO A 572 -32.19 -16.01 -23.35
CA PRO A 572 -32.75 -14.67 -23.60
C PRO A 572 -33.73 -14.21 -22.51
N GLN A 573 -34.49 -15.14 -21.90
CA GLN A 573 -35.46 -14.82 -20.86
C GLN A 573 -34.83 -14.68 -19.47
N HIS A 574 -33.63 -15.22 -19.22
CA HIS A 574 -32.97 -15.29 -17.93
C HIS A 574 -31.55 -14.70 -17.94
N ALA A 575 -31.21 -13.89 -18.96
CA ALA A 575 -29.86 -13.34 -19.16
C ALA A 575 -29.29 -12.66 -17.91
N THR A 576 -30.05 -11.78 -17.28
CA THR A 576 -29.63 -11.08 -16.06
C THR A 576 -29.36 -12.05 -14.90
N MET A 577 -30.21 -13.07 -14.74
CA MET A 577 -30.05 -14.05 -13.66
C MET A 577 -28.78 -14.91 -13.85
N VAL A 578 -28.51 -15.34 -15.09
CA VAL A 578 -27.29 -16.10 -15.43
C VAL A 578 -26.06 -15.25 -15.23
N MET A 579 -26.06 -13.99 -15.67
CA MET A 579 -24.95 -13.08 -15.47
C MET A 579 -24.66 -12.84 -13.97
N MET A 580 -25.69 -12.56 -13.17
CA MET A 580 -25.55 -12.43 -11.71
C MET A 580 -25.02 -13.72 -11.08
N GLY A 581 -25.53 -14.88 -11.51
CA GLY A 581 -25.08 -16.20 -11.08
C GLY A 581 -23.59 -16.41 -11.33
N LEU A 582 -23.09 -16.02 -12.49
CA LEU A 582 -21.66 -16.10 -12.82
C LEU A 582 -20.80 -15.22 -11.89
N TYR A 583 -21.23 -14.00 -11.61
CA TYR A 583 -20.51 -13.13 -10.66
C TYR A 583 -20.45 -13.76 -9.25
N VAL A 584 -21.58 -14.28 -8.77
CA VAL A 584 -21.64 -14.97 -7.47
C VAL A 584 -20.76 -16.23 -7.48
N THR A 585 -20.79 -17.00 -8.55
CA THR A 585 -19.95 -18.19 -8.71
C THR A 585 -18.46 -17.85 -8.62
N GLY A 586 -18.01 -16.79 -9.30
CA GLY A 586 -16.63 -16.32 -9.21
C GLY A 586 -16.21 -15.98 -7.77
N ILE A 587 -17.04 -15.25 -7.04
CA ILE A 587 -16.81 -14.91 -5.63
C ILE A 587 -16.76 -16.16 -4.76
N VAL A 588 -17.73 -17.06 -4.88
CA VAL A 588 -17.80 -18.31 -4.09
C VAL A 588 -16.58 -19.20 -4.34
N VAL A 589 -16.22 -19.41 -5.59
CA VAL A 589 -15.02 -20.19 -5.95
C VAL A 589 -13.74 -19.52 -5.43
N GLY A 590 -13.66 -18.19 -5.52
CA GLY A 590 -12.57 -17.42 -4.93
C GLY A 590 -12.47 -17.62 -3.40
N ILE A 591 -13.59 -17.57 -2.68
CA ILE A 591 -13.63 -17.83 -1.23
C ILE A 591 -13.21 -19.27 -0.91
N LEU A 592 -13.73 -20.27 -1.63
CA LEU A 592 -13.34 -21.67 -1.44
C LEU A 592 -11.85 -21.89 -1.70
N THR A 593 -11.33 -21.32 -2.77
CA THR A 593 -9.89 -21.35 -3.09
C THR A 593 -9.07 -20.69 -2.00
N ALA A 594 -9.52 -19.54 -1.47
CA ALA A 594 -8.86 -18.87 -0.34
C ALA A 594 -8.78 -19.75 0.89
N LEU A 595 -9.87 -20.44 1.25
CA LEU A 595 -9.92 -21.36 2.40
C LEU A 595 -8.97 -22.56 2.22
N VAL A 596 -8.89 -23.11 1.00
CA VAL A 596 -7.96 -24.20 0.66
C VAL A 596 -6.52 -23.70 0.77
N LEU A 597 -6.19 -22.56 0.16
CA LEU A 597 -4.84 -21.97 0.20
C LEU A 597 -4.41 -21.61 1.62
N LYS A 598 -5.32 -21.09 2.45
CA LYS A 598 -5.06 -20.80 3.86
C LYS A 598 -4.65 -22.05 4.65
N ARG A 599 -5.29 -23.21 4.38
CA ARG A 599 -5.00 -24.45 5.07
C ARG A 599 -3.76 -25.18 4.55
N THR A 600 -3.43 -24.98 3.30
CA THR A 600 -2.33 -25.70 2.61
C THR A 600 -1.05 -24.88 2.52
N LEU A 601 -1.07 -23.81 1.74
CA LEU A 601 0.12 -23.06 1.33
C LEU A 601 0.43 -21.88 2.25
N PHE A 602 -0.60 -21.20 2.78
CA PHE A 602 -0.47 -19.98 3.58
C PHE A 602 -0.93 -20.22 5.02
N ARG A 603 -0.27 -21.12 5.73
CA ARG A 603 -0.53 -21.38 7.14
C ARG A 603 -0.13 -20.20 8.02
N GLY A 604 -0.82 -19.97 9.12
CA GLY A 604 -0.60 -18.89 10.08
C GLY A 604 -1.72 -17.84 10.07
N GLU A 605 -1.63 -16.86 10.97
CA GLU A 605 -2.61 -15.80 11.10
C GLU A 605 -2.34 -14.65 10.15
N ALA A 606 -3.37 -13.88 9.80
CA ALA A 606 -3.23 -12.63 9.08
C ALA A 606 -2.49 -11.62 9.96
N VAL A 607 -1.67 -10.77 9.33
CA VAL A 607 -0.94 -9.71 10.05
C VAL A 607 -1.90 -8.91 10.92
N PRO A 608 -1.53 -8.59 12.17
CA PRO A 608 -2.34 -7.76 13.06
C PRO A 608 -2.75 -6.45 12.40
N PHE A 609 -3.96 -6.03 12.65
CA PHE A 609 -4.53 -4.82 12.07
C PHE A 609 -4.48 -3.68 13.08
N VAL A 610 -3.34 -3.04 13.15
CA VAL A 610 -3.17 -1.80 13.90
C VAL A 610 -3.03 -0.68 12.89
N MET A 611 -3.99 0.24 12.84
CA MET A 611 -4.04 1.28 11.82
C MET A 611 -4.64 2.57 12.37
N GLU A 612 -4.10 3.70 11.94
CA GLU A 612 -4.72 4.99 12.13
C GLU A 612 -5.78 5.27 11.07
N LEU A 613 -6.86 5.92 11.48
CA LEU A 613 -7.86 6.45 10.56
C LEU A 613 -7.54 7.93 10.28
N PRO A 614 -7.02 8.27 9.09
CA PRO A 614 -6.69 9.66 8.75
C PRO A 614 -7.96 10.51 8.65
N ASN A 615 -7.87 11.80 8.94
CA ASN A 615 -8.98 12.71 8.69
C ASN A 615 -9.35 12.75 7.20
N TYR A 616 -10.65 12.95 6.90
CA TYR A 616 -11.07 13.15 5.50
C TYR A 616 -10.52 14.47 4.95
N ARG A 617 -9.82 14.36 3.84
CA ARG A 617 -9.27 15.49 3.10
C ARG A 617 -9.75 15.51 1.66
N LEU A 618 -9.85 16.69 1.08
CA LEU A 618 -10.11 16.81 -0.36
C LEU A 618 -8.80 16.55 -1.13
N PRO A 619 -8.85 15.67 -2.14
CA PRO A 619 -7.69 15.39 -2.98
C PRO A 619 -7.22 16.64 -3.72
N VAL A 620 -5.90 16.78 -3.88
CA VAL A 620 -5.30 17.87 -4.66
C VAL A 620 -5.29 17.49 -6.14
N ALA A 621 -5.99 18.24 -6.97
CA ALA A 621 -6.14 17.95 -8.41
C ALA A 621 -4.81 17.72 -9.12
N ARG A 622 -3.78 18.52 -8.82
CA ARG A 622 -2.45 18.39 -9.41
C ARG A 622 -1.80 17.04 -9.08
N ASN A 623 -1.94 16.58 -7.85
CA ASN A 623 -1.36 15.29 -7.42
C ASN A 623 -2.10 14.13 -8.08
N VAL A 624 -3.44 14.20 -8.12
CA VAL A 624 -4.27 13.19 -8.78
C VAL A 624 -3.92 13.09 -10.27
N LEU A 625 -3.85 14.20 -10.99
CA LEU A 625 -3.49 14.21 -12.42
C LEU A 625 -2.09 13.64 -12.68
N ARG A 626 -1.12 13.97 -11.82
CA ARG A 626 0.23 13.42 -11.94
C ARG A 626 0.24 11.90 -11.70
N LEU A 627 -0.43 11.44 -10.64
CA LEU A 627 -0.55 10.02 -10.34
C LEU A 627 -1.25 9.26 -11.48
N LEU A 628 -2.28 9.85 -12.08
CA LEU A 628 -2.96 9.29 -13.26
C LEU A 628 -2.01 9.16 -14.44
N TRP A 629 -1.24 10.20 -14.72
CA TRP A 629 -0.26 10.16 -15.82
C TRP A 629 0.79 9.06 -15.60
N ASP A 630 1.33 8.96 -14.38
CA ASP A 630 2.32 7.93 -14.04
C ASP A 630 1.72 6.52 -14.18
N LYS A 631 0.49 6.30 -13.70
CA LYS A 631 -0.22 5.02 -13.83
C LYS A 631 -0.57 4.69 -15.29
N ALA A 632 -1.05 5.67 -16.06
CA ALA A 632 -1.37 5.51 -17.48
C ALA A 632 -0.11 5.18 -18.29
N ARG A 633 0.97 5.91 -18.08
CA ARG A 633 2.28 5.66 -18.72
C ARG A 633 2.81 4.26 -18.38
N ASP A 634 2.78 3.89 -17.11
CA ASP A 634 3.21 2.56 -16.65
C ASP A 634 2.39 1.45 -17.30
N PHE A 635 1.06 1.61 -17.36
CA PHE A 635 0.18 0.65 -18.04
C PHE A 635 0.50 0.57 -19.53
N LEU A 636 0.61 1.71 -20.20
CA LEU A 636 0.87 1.75 -21.64
C LEU A 636 2.22 1.10 -21.99
N GLN A 637 3.28 1.44 -21.29
CA GLN A 637 4.60 0.85 -21.53
C GLN A 637 4.62 -0.67 -21.31
N ARG A 638 3.90 -1.17 -20.31
CA ARG A 638 3.91 -2.59 -19.93
C ARG A 638 2.95 -3.43 -20.76
N ALA A 639 1.71 -2.96 -20.92
CA ALA A 639 0.71 -3.68 -21.67
C ALA A 639 1.02 -3.69 -23.17
N PHE A 640 1.45 -2.54 -23.70
CA PHE A 640 1.76 -2.40 -25.12
C PHE A 640 2.79 -3.41 -25.60
N THR A 641 3.95 -3.51 -24.95
CA THR A 641 5.03 -4.40 -25.40
C THR A 641 4.63 -5.88 -25.37
N VAL A 642 3.98 -6.30 -24.29
CA VAL A 642 3.62 -7.72 -24.12
C VAL A 642 2.46 -8.10 -25.03
N ILE A 643 1.42 -7.28 -25.10
CA ILE A 643 0.24 -7.56 -25.92
C ILE A 643 0.58 -7.46 -27.40
N PHE A 644 1.36 -6.43 -27.79
CA PHE A 644 1.84 -6.26 -29.16
C PHE A 644 2.61 -7.50 -29.67
N LEU A 645 3.58 -7.98 -28.87
CA LEU A 645 4.31 -9.19 -29.26
C LEU A 645 3.40 -10.43 -29.33
N ALA A 646 2.50 -10.57 -28.35
CA ALA A 646 1.60 -11.70 -28.29
C ALA A 646 0.55 -11.65 -29.42
N SER A 647 0.07 -10.47 -29.83
CA SER A 647 -0.88 -10.36 -30.96
C SER A 647 -0.23 -10.74 -32.28
N ILE A 648 1.03 -10.35 -32.53
CA ILE A 648 1.77 -10.78 -33.71
C ILE A 648 1.94 -12.30 -33.74
N VAL A 649 2.28 -12.92 -32.60
CA VAL A 649 2.42 -14.39 -32.51
C VAL A 649 1.09 -15.10 -32.81
N ILE A 650 -0.01 -14.61 -32.21
CA ILE A 650 -1.33 -15.23 -32.45
C ILE A 650 -1.77 -15.00 -33.90
N TRP A 651 -1.60 -13.78 -34.44
CA TRP A 651 -1.88 -13.52 -35.85
C TRP A 651 -1.11 -14.48 -36.76
N PHE A 652 0.18 -14.69 -36.49
CA PHE A 652 1.01 -15.60 -37.24
C PHE A 652 0.46 -17.05 -37.17
N LEU A 653 0.11 -17.54 -35.99
CA LEU A 653 -0.44 -18.86 -35.79
C LEU A 653 -1.85 -19.05 -36.41
N GLN A 654 -2.60 -17.97 -36.54
CA GLN A 654 -3.94 -18.00 -37.20
C GLN A 654 -3.86 -17.93 -38.72
N THR A 655 -2.85 -17.21 -39.23
CA THR A 655 -2.77 -16.92 -40.68
C THR A 655 -1.98 -17.94 -41.44
N PHE A 656 -1.04 -18.67 -40.81
CA PHE A 656 -0.18 -19.62 -41.50
C PHE A 656 -0.44 -21.08 -41.07
N ASP A 657 -0.22 -22.01 -42.00
CA ASP A 657 -0.14 -23.44 -41.74
C ASP A 657 1.30 -23.87 -41.36
N PHE A 658 1.53 -25.15 -41.05
CA PHE A 658 2.87 -25.68 -40.75
C PHE A 658 3.81 -25.71 -41.97
N HIS A 659 3.30 -25.49 -43.18
CA HIS A 659 4.08 -25.36 -44.41
C HIS A 659 4.38 -23.91 -44.77
N MET A 660 4.06 -22.96 -43.85
CA MET A 660 4.25 -21.53 -44.06
C MET A 660 3.43 -20.95 -45.24
N GLN A 661 2.32 -21.56 -45.58
CA GLN A 661 1.37 -21.06 -46.57
C GLN A 661 0.25 -20.29 -45.87
N MET A 662 -0.18 -19.19 -46.49
CA MET A 662 -1.26 -18.37 -45.98
C MET A 662 -2.59 -19.12 -46.13
N VAL A 663 -3.29 -19.30 -45.02
CA VAL A 663 -4.55 -20.05 -44.95
C VAL A 663 -5.71 -19.10 -45.26
N PRO A 664 -6.54 -19.36 -46.28
CA PRO A 664 -7.73 -18.56 -46.53
C PRO A 664 -8.75 -18.78 -45.40
N ARG A 665 -9.61 -17.80 -45.18
CA ARG A 665 -10.60 -17.83 -44.05
C ARG A 665 -11.52 -19.07 -44.11
N GLU A 666 -11.83 -19.57 -45.30
CA GLU A 666 -12.64 -20.75 -45.49
C GLU A 666 -11.96 -22.05 -45.03
N ALA A 667 -10.62 -22.07 -45.04
CA ALA A 667 -9.81 -23.21 -44.62
C ALA A 667 -9.18 -23.01 -43.24
N ALA A 668 -9.77 -22.18 -42.35
CA ALA A 668 -9.24 -21.84 -41.06
C ALA A 668 -8.83 -23.03 -40.16
N HIS A 669 -9.35 -24.23 -40.43
CA HIS A 669 -9.00 -25.50 -39.76
C HIS A 669 -7.57 -25.96 -40.05
N GLU A 670 -6.95 -25.48 -41.13
CA GLU A 670 -5.58 -25.80 -41.51
C GLU A 670 -4.53 -24.91 -40.80
N SER A 671 -4.97 -23.84 -40.16
CA SER A 671 -4.06 -22.93 -39.45
C SER A 671 -3.31 -23.64 -38.30
N MET A 672 -2.08 -23.21 -38.04
CA MET A 672 -1.28 -23.75 -36.93
C MET A 672 -2.04 -23.69 -35.60
N LEU A 673 -2.77 -22.59 -35.33
CA LEU A 673 -3.55 -22.44 -34.11
C LEU A 673 -4.70 -23.42 -34.02
N ALA A 674 -5.41 -23.66 -35.09
CA ALA A 674 -6.51 -24.63 -35.13
C ALA A 674 -6.01 -26.08 -34.94
N GLN A 675 -4.88 -26.43 -35.53
CA GLN A 675 -4.27 -27.76 -35.37
C GLN A 675 -3.76 -27.96 -33.92
N LEU A 676 -3.12 -26.95 -33.31
CA LEU A 676 -2.73 -27.00 -31.91
C LEU A 676 -3.95 -27.07 -30.98
N SER A 677 -5.02 -26.37 -31.32
CA SER A 677 -6.26 -26.38 -30.56
C SER A 677 -6.96 -27.75 -30.66
N SER A 678 -6.92 -28.41 -31.82
CA SER A 678 -7.48 -29.74 -32.02
C SER A 678 -6.76 -30.81 -31.17
N LEU A 679 -5.46 -30.63 -30.89
CA LEU A 679 -4.69 -31.50 -30.00
C LEU A 679 -5.15 -31.37 -28.53
N VAL A 680 -5.57 -30.18 -28.13
CA VAL A 680 -6.03 -29.88 -26.75
C VAL A 680 -7.54 -30.13 -26.59
N ALA A 681 -8.32 -30.09 -27.67
CA ALA A 681 -9.78 -30.28 -27.68
C ALA A 681 -10.29 -31.54 -26.94
N PRO A 682 -9.61 -32.70 -26.96
CA PRO A 682 -10.05 -33.87 -26.21
C PRO A 682 -10.16 -33.66 -24.70
N LEU A 683 -9.39 -32.73 -24.12
CA LEU A 683 -9.44 -32.36 -22.68
C LEU A 683 -10.79 -31.74 -22.32
N PHE A 684 -11.49 -31.12 -23.28
CA PHE A 684 -12.75 -30.42 -23.06
C PHE A 684 -13.98 -31.26 -23.45
N ARG A 685 -13.79 -32.46 -24.03
CA ARG A 685 -14.89 -33.39 -24.32
C ARG A 685 -15.75 -33.75 -23.11
N PRO A 686 -15.17 -34.02 -21.90
CA PRO A 686 -15.97 -34.29 -20.71
C PRO A 686 -16.84 -33.11 -20.25
N LEU A 687 -16.50 -31.89 -20.70
CA LEU A 687 -17.23 -30.67 -20.39
C LEU A 687 -18.32 -30.34 -21.45
N GLY A 688 -18.43 -31.14 -22.50
CA GLY A 688 -19.42 -30.98 -23.58
C GLY A 688 -19.06 -29.95 -24.66
N PHE A 689 -17.86 -29.34 -24.64
CA PHE A 689 -17.42 -28.37 -25.66
C PHE A 689 -16.04 -28.67 -26.23
N GLY A 690 -15.81 -29.94 -26.61
CA GLY A 690 -14.56 -30.39 -27.21
C GLY A 690 -14.41 -30.08 -28.72
N ASP A 691 -15.04 -29.03 -29.24
CA ASP A 691 -14.88 -28.57 -30.62
C ASP A 691 -13.61 -27.72 -30.74
N TRP A 692 -12.78 -27.96 -31.78
CA TRP A 692 -11.54 -27.23 -32.00
C TRP A 692 -11.76 -25.71 -32.17
N ARG A 693 -12.90 -25.26 -32.72
CA ARG A 693 -13.24 -23.84 -32.91
C ARG A 693 -13.39 -23.13 -31.56
N ILE A 694 -14.07 -23.79 -30.61
CA ILE A 694 -14.24 -23.27 -29.25
C ILE A 694 -12.90 -23.21 -28.54
N VAL A 695 -12.08 -24.26 -28.68
CA VAL A 695 -10.75 -24.29 -28.06
C VAL A 695 -9.83 -23.20 -28.66
N THR A 696 -9.90 -22.98 -29.97
CA THR A 696 -9.17 -21.90 -30.66
C THR A 696 -9.58 -20.54 -30.11
N ALA A 697 -10.88 -20.31 -29.91
CA ALA A 697 -11.36 -19.08 -29.30
C ALA A 697 -10.88 -18.90 -27.82
N LEU A 698 -10.85 -19.99 -27.05
CA LEU A 698 -10.32 -19.97 -25.68
C LEU A 698 -8.81 -19.65 -25.64
N VAL A 699 -8.04 -20.18 -26.56
CA VAL A 699 -6.59 -19.89 -26.68
C VAL A 699 -6.37 -18.44 -27.13
N SER A 700 -7.15 -17.95 -28.13
CA SER A 700 -7.11 -16.52 -28.50
C SER A 700 -7.51 -15.63 -27.37
N GLY A 701 -8.50 -16.01 -26.55
CA GLY A 701 -8.93 -15.31 -25.34
C GLY A 701 -7.91 -15.30 -24.19
N PHE A 702 -6.82 -16.03 -24.30
CA PHE A 702 -5.67 -15.89 -23.42
C PHE A 702 -4.94 -14.55 -23.65
N LEU A 703 -4.90 -14.07 -24.89
CA LEU A 703 -4.35 -12.75 -25.21
C LEU A 703 -5.19 -11.64 -24.56
N ALA A 704 -6.46 -11.60 -24.95
CA ALA A 704 -7.45 -10.66 -24.44
C ALA A 704 -8.83 -11.34 -24.43
N LYS A 705 -9.59 -11.19 -23.36
CA LYS A 705 -10.83 -11.97 -23.15
C LYS A 705 -11.92 -11.66 -24.19
N GLU A 706 -12.00 -10.42 -24.62
CA GLU A 706 -12.94 -9.96 -25.65
C GLU A 706 -12.73 -10.64 -27.01
N VAL A 707 -11.51 -11.07 -27.32
CA VAL A 707 -11.18 -11.77 -28.59
C VAL A 707 -11.90 -13.12 -28.69
N VAL A 708 -12.33 -13.71 -27.57
CA VAL A 708 -13.13 -14.95 -27.59
C VAL A 708 -14.38 -14.80 -28.45
N VAL A 709 -15.11 -13.69 -28.27
CA VAL A 709 -16.38 -13.45 -28.98
C VAL A 709 -16.13 -13.25 -30.47
N SER A 710 -15.16 -12.41 -30.84
CA SER A 710 -14.84 -12.11 -32.23
C SER A 710 -14.34 -13.37 -32.96
N THR A 711 -13.49 -14.19 -32.30
CA THR A 711 -13.02 -15.46 -32.86
C THR A 711 -14.17 -16.45 -33.04
N LEU A 712 -15.07 -16.58 -32.08
CA LEU A 712 -16.25 -17.44 -32.21
C LEU A 712 -17.16 -16.97 -33.35
N SER A 713 -17.45 -15.67 -33.42
CA SER A 713 -18.27 -15.10 -34.50
C SER A 713 -17.68 -15.36 -35.88
N THR A 714 -16.35 -15.33 -36.02
CA THR A 714 -15.65 -15.62 -37.26
C THR A 714 -15.67 -17.13 -37.60
N LEU A 715 -15.39 -18.00 -36.62
CA LEU A 715 -15.29 -19.45 -36.84
C LEU A 715 -16.65 -20.14 -36.95
N PHE A 716 -17.73 -19.53 -36.53
CA PHE A 716 -19.11 -19.99 -36.60
C PHE A 716 -19.98 -19.15 -37.55
N ALA A 717 -19.35 -18.41 -38.50
CA ALA A 717 -20.09 -17.58 -39.44
C ALA A 717 -21.13 -18.35 -40.26
N ASP A 718 -20.83 -19.63 -40.61
CA ASP A 718 -21.65 -20.50 -41.45
C ASP A 718 -22.54 -21.47 -40.64
N VAL A 719 -22.37 -21.59 -39.33
CA VAL A 719 -23.06 -22.55 -38.46
C VAL A 719 -23.57 -21.84 -37.21
N ALA A 720 -24.85 -21.96 -36.92
CA ALA A 720 -25.39 -21.37 -35.71
C ALA A 720 -24.75 -22.03 -34.47
N LEU A 721 -24.30 -21.23 -33.53
CA LEU A 721 -23.68 -21.72 -32.29
C LEU A 721 -24.64 -22.61 -31.48
N THR A 722 -25.95 -22.38 -31.62
CA THR A 722 -27.02 -23.16 -30.99
C THR A 722 -27.16 -24.57 -31.54
N ASP A 723 -26.61 -24.86 -32.76
CA ASP A 723 -26.62 -26.19 -33.36
C ASP A 723 -25.45 -27.04 -32.82
N VAL A 724 -24.40 -26.41 -32.28
CA VAL A 724 -23.21 -27.09 -31.78
C VAL A 724 -23.21 -27.21 -30.25
N LEU A 725 -23.77 -26.23 -29.56
CA LEU A 725 -23.85 -26.18 -28.10
C LEU A 725 -25.31 -26.23 -27.62
N THR A 726 -25.55 -26.99 -26.56
CA THR A 726 -26.79 -26.93 -25.78
C THR A 726 -26.72 -25.83 -24.71
N ALA A 727 -27.85 -25.47 -24.13
CA ALA A 727 -27.86 -24.50 -23.02
C ALA A 727 -26.99 -24.93 -21.82
N SER A 728 -26.96 -26.23 -21.50
CA SER A 728 -26.13 -26.79 -20.43
C SER A 728 -24.63 -26.73 -20.77
N THR A 729 -24.24 -27.08 -21.97
CA THR A 729 -22.82 -26.99 -22.40
C THR A 729 -22.37 -25.52 -22.53
N ALA A 730 -23.26 -24.62 -22.94
CA ALA A 730 -22.99 -23.17 -22.93
C ALA A 730 -22.78 -22.63 -21.51
N LEU A 731 -23.54 -23.10 -20.52
CA LEU A 731 -23.32 -22.71 -19.09
C LEU A 731 -21.99 -23.24 -18.56
N CYS A 732 -21.60 -24.48 -18.94
CA CYS A 732 -20.28 -25.03 -18.60
C CYS A 732 -19.16 -24.23 -19.25
N LEU A 733 -19.28 -23.84 -20.50
CA LEU A 733 -18.30 -22.99 -21.19
C LEU A 733 -18.22 -21.60 -20.56
N LEU A 734 -19.35 -20.96 -20.22
CA LEU A 734 -19.38 -19.69 -19.49
C LEU A 734 -18.67 -19.78 -18.14
N THR A 735 -18.93 -20.87 -17.40
CA THR A 735 -18.27 -21.10 -16.09
C THR A 735 -16.76 -21.30 -16.27
N PHE A 736 -16.35 -22.02 -17.29
CA PHE A 736 -14.93 -22.17 -17.63
C PHE A 736 -14.32 -20.82 -18.02
N CYS A 737 -14.95 -20.03 -18.88
CA CYS A 737 -14.51 -18.70 -19.30
C CYS A 737 -14.41 -17.71 -18.13
N LEU A 738 -15.27 -17.85 -17.13
CA LEU A 738 -15.23 -17.08 -15.90
C LEU A 738 -13.93 -17.34 -15.13
N LEU A 739 -13.53 -18.60 -14.96
CA LEU A 739 -12.53 -19.03 -13.98
C LEU A 739 -11.15 -19.31 -14.59
N TYR A 740 -11.04 -19.58 -15.91
CA TYR A 740 -9.76 -19.93 -16.52
C TYR A 740 -8.76 -18.77 -16.54
N THR A 741 -7.53 -19.08 -16.90
CA THR A 741 -6.37 -18.20 -16.83
C THR A 741 -6.64 -16.72 -17.13
N PRO A 742 -6.08 -15.77 -16.38
CA PRO A 742 -6.20 -14.33 -16.69
C PRO A 742 -5.49 -13.99 -18.03
N CYS A 743 -5.73 -12.80 -18.57
CA CYS A 743 -5.11 -12.36 -19.81
C CYS A 743 -3.58 -12.24 -19.68
N VAL A 744 -2.88 -12.28 -20.82
CA VAL A 744 -1.40 -12.19 -20.89
C VAL A 744 -0.86 -10.99 -20.13
N ALA A 745 -1.51 -9.82 -20.22
CA ALA A 745 -1.12 -8.62 -19.49
C ALA A 745 -1.16 -8.81 -17.96
N ALA A 746 -2.18 -9.50 -17.45
CA ALA A 746 -2.26 -9.80 -16.02
C ALA A 746 -1.17 -10.79 -15.59
N ILE A 747 -0.89 -11.83 -16.40
CA ILE A 747 0.18 -12.81 -16.11
C ILE A 747 1.56 -12.12 -16.13
N ALA A 748 1.82 -11.25 -17.11
CA ALA A 748 3.05 -10.47 -17.18
C ALA A 748 3.22 -9.60 -15.93
N THR A 749 2.14 -9.01 -15.44
CA THR A 749 2.15 -8.23 -14.19
C THR A 749 2.40 -9.13 -12.99
N ILE A 750 1.73 -10.27 -12.87
CA ILE A 750 1.95 -11.26 -11.80
C ILE A 750 3.41 -11.76 -11.81
N ARG A 751 3.96 -12.05 -13.00
CA ARG A 751 5.35 -12.45 -13.16
C ARG A 751 6.32 -11.40 -12.62
N ARG A 752 6.04 -10.13 -12.84
CA ARG A 752 6.86 -9.02 -12.34
C ARG A 752 6.75 -8.86 -10.83
N GLU A 753 5.55 -9.04 -10.28
CA GLU A 753 5.29 -8.85 -8.85
C GLU A 753 5.76 -10.04 -7.98
N LEU A 754 5.59 -11.25 -8.46
CA LEU A 754 5.86 -12.48 -7.70
C LEU A 754 6.94 -13.39 -8.31
N GLY A 755 7.35 -13.11 -9.55
CA GLY A 755 8.30 -13.94 -10.29
C GLY A 755 7.65 -15.03 -11.14
N SER A 756 8.46 -15.65 -12.02
CA SER A 756 7.97 -16.60 -13.05
C SER A 756 7.34 -17.87 -12.45
N ARG A 757 7.86 -18.37 -11.32
CA ARG A 757 7.31 -19.58 -10.66
C ARG A 757 5.88 -19.36 -10.17
N TRP A 758 5.59 -18.22 -9.57
CA TRP A 758 4.25 -17.87 -9.10
C TRP A 758 3.30 -17.57 -10.26
N ALA A 759 3.78 -16.92 -11.34
CA ALA A 759 2.96 -16.70 -12.54
C ALA A 759 2.51 -18.03 -13.16
N LEU A 760 3.42 -19.01 -13.30
CA LEU A 760 3.07 -20.34 -13.77
C LEU A 760 2.10 -21.06 -12.83
N PHE A 761 2.31 -20.94 -11.53
CA PHE A 761 1.41 -21.52 -10.51
C PHE A 761 -0.01 -20.93 -10.61
N VAL A 762 -0.16 -19.61 -10.83
CA VAL A 762 -1.47 -18.97 -11.04
C VAL A 762 -2.18 -19.55 -12.26
N VAL A 763 -1.49 -19.68 -13.39
CA VAL A 763 -2.07 -20.25 -14.62
C VAL A 763 -2.53 -21.68 -14.37
N ALA A 764 -1.69 -22.52 -13.78
CA ALA A 764 -2.02 -23.91 -13.47
C ALA A 764 -3.20 -24.01 -12.49
N LEU A 765 -3.20 -23.22 -11.41
CA LEU A 765 -4.27 -23.18 -10.42
C LEU A 765 -5.60 -22.77 -11.05
N GLN A 766 -5.60 -21.69 -11.84
CA GLN A 766 -6.80 -21.16 -12.48
C GLN A 766 -7.39 -22.15 -13.49
N CYS A 767 -6.56 -22.72 -14.36
CA CYS A 767 -7.02 -23.72 -15.34
C CYS A 767 -7.57 -24.98 -14.65
N THR A 768 -6.90 -25.45 -13.59
CA THR A 768 -7.35 -26.63 -12.83
C THR A 768 -8.69 -26.37 -12.13
N VAL A 769 -8.82 -25.23 -11.44
CA VAL A 769 -10.07 -24.85 -10.75
C VAL A 769 -11.18 -24.64 -11.78
N ALA A 770 -10.90 -23.96 -12.90
CA ALA A 770 -11.88 -23.73 -13.97
C ALA A 770 -12.42 -25.05 -14.55
N TRP A 771 -11.51 -25.99 -14.83
CA TRP A 771 -11.87 -27.30 -15.33
C TRP A 771 -12.72 -28.11 -14.34
N LEU A 772 -12.30 -28.15 -13.07
CA LEU A 772 -13.01 -28.88 -12.02
C LEU A 772 -14.40 -28.29 -11.77
N VAL A 773 -14.53 -26.97 -11.69
CA VAL A 773 -15.84 -26.32 -11.45
C VAL A 773 -16.75 -26.48 -12.66
N ALA A 774 -16.24 -26.31 -13.91
CA ALA A 774 -17.02 -26.57 -15.12
C ALA A 774 -17.46 -28.02 -15.21
N PHE A 775 -16.60 -28.97 -14.79
CA PHE A 775 -16.97 -30.39 -14.74
C PHE A 775 -18.07 -30.67 -13.70
N LEU A 776 -18.00 -30.04 -12.52
CA LEU A 776 -19.08 -30.15 -11.55
C LEU A 776 -20.40 -29.59 -12.07
N VAL A 777 -20.34 -28.45 -12.78
CA VAL A 777 -21.54 -27.89 -13.45
C VAL A 777 -22.08 -28.85 -14.51
N SER A 778 -21.24 -29.51 -15.32
CA SER A 778 -21.68 -30.47 -16.34
C SER A 778 -22.34 -31.72 -15.75
N LEU A 779 -22.10 -32.04 -14.48
CA LEU A 779 -22.76 -33.17 -13.78
C LEU A 779 -24.13 -32.79 -13.20
N VAL A 780 -24.38 -31.49 -12.97
CA VAL A 780 -25.59 -30.97 -12.32
C VAL A 780 -26.62 -30.50 -13.34
N VAL A 781 -26.16 -29.98 -14.46
CA VAL A 781 -26.99 -29.40 -15.54
C VAL A 781 -27.02 -30.32 -16.76
#